data_b2fa50e58f7c34d95ddf69c48614395a
#
_entry.id   b2fa50e58f7c34d95ddf69c48614395a
#
_cell.length_a   1.000
_cell.length_b   1.000
_cell.length_c   1.000
_cell.angle_alpha   90.00
_cell.angle_beta   90.00
_cell.angle_gamma   90.00
#
_symmetry.space_group_name_H-M   'P 1'
#
loop_
_entity.id
_entity.type
_entity.pdbx_description
1 polymer ?
#
loop_
_entity_poly.entity_id
_entity_poly.type
_entity_poly.pdbx_seq_one_letter_code
_entity_poly.pdbx_strand_id
1 'polypeptide(L)'
;MRRSLIAGTVIALTAATLVGASAPAQAATTVGTRAQLLAKLPVTAPHKAGYSPYKFISKKQWAAKDRNGCTLVQRMVITAATVRPKVGKKCTITGGSWLTNFGTKTVTDAKQVHVVPITSFQQAWSQGAWNWTPAQRYAWATNVSPTASRLRAMGPSMLQATMQMIDTSAYAQLVDAVGGSGPSVENSSNSTFPSLNSLVSRPLIQFIVNLVAQTMCASGSPQAPTATASILNATAWGLSLDSQSQSLLNQIVSVCPDTDTYAVELMKAIAANDAAGSQANAAAPTPGPAADGSTVTYTNYASPTGGAIPASLFGMHAPPDSGYVPSVKYGYLRLWDSAVTWADLQPASGTFNWTKLDAALRFAQKAGVSVMYVLGRTPQWARPDSQKDDVAAPPSDPATAGAFVSALCQHVKSAGLPAITSYEAWNEGNLKSYWTGTPEQLAAVTKSVYDAVKGCEPSSQVLAASGGMRLANPVKTAYVPYLQALGKLGWPIDGYTVHDYPDGQSGPNERVKLLATFKSALSSAGAPVKPVYDTELNYGLAGPSPTPGRQITGDEAMGAISRAYIDSVRYGIDSTFWYLWTGGNYDLLGIQLHSATTDTKDAYNTTYSWLVGSRVQRCQDFGAVSACQFSGGGSNFTLLWTSSGSAKVSTTGLGTQVCTLHNACTPISGNSIQVGVAPVRVS
;
A
#
# COMPACT_ATOMS: atom_id res chain seq x y z
N MET A 1 -5.45 -69.39 22.38
CA MET A 1 -4.10 -69.89 22.77
C MET A 1 -3.03 -69.31 21.88
N ARG A 2 -1.95 -68.97 22.46
CA ARG A 2 -0.66 -68.41 21.99
C ARG A 2 -0.55 -66.87 21.96
N ARG A 3 0.09 -66.40 23.00
CA ARG A 3 0.78 -65.12 23.14
C ARG A 3 2.05 -65.10 22.27
N SER A 4 2.37 -64.01 21.67
CA SER A 4 3.75 -63.70 21.24
C SER A 4 4.13 -62.31 21.65
N LEU A 5 5.22 -62.24 22.42
CA LEU A 5 5.91 -61.03 22.87
C LEU A 5 6.56 -60.35 21.68
N ILE A 6 6.50 -59.01 21.69
CA ILE A 6 7.37 -58.20 20.85
C ILE A 6 8.26 -57.37 21.79
N ALA A 7 9.57 -57.61 21.63
CA ALA A 7 10.63 -56.93 22.34
C ALA A 7 10.73 -55.45 21.90
N GLY A 8 10.81 -54.57 22.89
CA GLY A 8 11.05 -53.15 22.64
C GLY A 8 12.55 -52.88 22.37
N THR A 9 12.81 -52.21 21.28
CA THR A 9 14.12 -51.62 20.99
C THR A 9 14.08 -50.15 21.41
N VAL A 10 14.86 -49.83 22.45
CA VAL A 10 15.09 -48.45 22.89
C VAL A 10 16.07 -47.81 21.92
N ILE A 11 15.63 -46.84 21.13
CA ILE A 11 16.50 -45.96 20.35
C ILE A 11 16.80 -44.73 21.23
N ALA A 12 18.05 -44.58 21.63
CA ALA A 12 18.53 -43.38 22.27
C ALA A 12 18.54 -42.21 21.26
N LEU A 13 17.68 -41.23 21.45
CA LEU A 13 17.76 -39.95 20.75
C LEU A 13 18.88 -39.12 21.39
N THR A 14 19.99 -38.96 20.69
CA THR A 14 20.98 -37.92 20.96
C THR A 14 20.34 -36.57 20.57
N ALA A 15 20.16 -35.70 21.56
CA ALA A 15 19.73 -34.32 21.36
C ALA A 15 20.84 -33.55 20.63
N ALA A 16 20.70 -33.38 19.34
CA ALA A 16 21.43 -32.36 18.59
C ALA A 16 20.80 -31.03 18.93
N THR A 17 21.50 -30.15 19.60
CA THR A 17 21.15 -28.74 19.81
C THR A 17 21.10 -28.06 18.44
N LEU A 18 19.91 -27.95 17.88
CA LEU A 18 19.64 -27.02 16.78
C LEU A 18 19.78 -25.61 17.34
N VAL A 19 20.90 -24.97 17.04
CA VAL A 19 21.01 -23.50 17.12
C VAL A 19 19.99 -22.95 16.14
N GLY A 20 18.88 -22.48 16.66
CA GLY A 20 17.83 -21.87 15.89
C GLY A 20 18.35 -20.61 15.20
N ALA A 21 18.50 -20.65 13.88
CA ALA A 21 18.60 -19.45 13.08
C ALA A 21 17.31 -18.66 13.30
N SER A 22 17.43 -17.50 13.95
CA SER A 22 16.32 -16.56 14.09
C SER A 22 15.85 -16.15 12.69
N ALA A 23 14.58 -16.43 12.39
CA ALA A 23 13.92 -15.92 11.19
C ALA A 23 14.06 -14.40 11.15
N PRO A 24 14.31 -13.79 9.97
CA PRO A 24 14.35 -12.34 9.85
C PRO A 24 12.99 -11.78 10.27
N ALA A 25 13.03 -10.77 11.15
CA ALA A 25 11.83 -10.10 11.63
C ALA A 25 11.09 -9.48 10.45
N GLN A 26 9.95 -10.07 10.06
CA GLN A 26 8.92 -9.35 9.33
C GLN A 26 8.63 -8.06 10.11
N ALA A 27 8.35 -6.95 9.42
CA ALA A 27 7.85 -5.74 10.05
C ALA A 27 6.58 -6.13 10.83
N ALA A 28 6.74 -6.41 12.11
CA ALA A 28 5.66 -6.94 12.93
C ALA A 28 4.71 -5.77 13.20
N THR A 29 3.46 -5.90 12.75
CA THR A 29 2.41 -4.97 13.13
C THR A 29 1.96 -5.33 14.55
N THR A 30 2.10 -4.38 15.47
CA THR A 30 1.55 -4.54 16.82
C THR A 30 0.13 -3.98 16.83
N VAL A 31 -0.84 -4.83 17.15
CA VAL A 31 -2.25 -4.45 17.24
C VAL A 31 -2.68 -4.43 18.71
N GLY A 32 -3.43 -3.41 19.11
CA GLY A 32 -4.00 -3.31 20.45
C GLY A 32 -4.69 -1.98 20.71
N THR A 33 -5.48 -1.95 21.78
CA THR A 33 -6.00 -0.68 22.31
C THR A 33 -4.85 0.15 22.86
N ARG A 34 -5.09 1.44 23.08
CA ARG A 34 -4.13 2.37 23.68
C ARG A 34 -3.52 1.83 24.98
N ALA A 35 -4.36 1.27 25.85
CA ALA A 35 -3.92 0.64 27.11
C ALA A 35 -3.03 -0.58 26.87
N GLN A 36 -3.41 -1.44 25.93
CA GLN A 36 -2.63 -2.65 25.58
C GLN A 36 -1.28 -2.30 24.95
N LEU A 37 -1.22 -1.26 24.12
CA LEU A 37 0.02 -0.79 23.52
C LEU A 37 0.94 -0.18 24.58
N LEU A 38 0.39 0.67 25.47
CA LEU A 38 1.15 1.28 26.57
C LEU A 38 1.74 0.23 27.52
N ALA A 39 0.98 -0.80 27.85
CA ALA A 39 1.45 -1.89 28.72
C ALA A 39 2.61 -2.71 28.13
N LYS A 40 2.77 -2.70 26.81
CA LYS A 40 3.88 -3.40 26.11
C LYS A 40 5.15 -2.56 25.99
N LEU A 41 5.10 -1.26 26.25
CA LEU A 41 6.27 -0.39 26.13
C LEU A 41 7.25 -0.65 27.28
N PRO A 42 8.54 -0.85 26.99
CA PRO A 42 9.55 -1.06 28.03
C PRO A 42 9.74 0.24 28.85
N VAL A 43 9.98 0.08 30.14
CA VAL A 43 10.33 1.19 31.06
C VAL A 43 11.80 1.11 31.37
N THR A 44 12.54 2.17 31.09
CA THR A 44 14.00 2.24 31.30
C THR A 44 14.40 3.57 31.92
N ALA A 45 15.56 3.55 32.59
CA ALA A 45 16.15 4.81 33.05
C ALA A 45 16.55 5.70 31.85
N PRO A 46 16.31 7.01 31.91
CA PRO A 46 16.58 7.91 30.79
C PRO A 46 18.08 8.06 30.52
N HIS A 47 18.51 7.86 29.28
CA HIS A 47 19.88 8.05 28.83
C HIS A 47 20.10 9.49 28.34
N LYS A 48 20.89 10.28 29.10
CA LYS A 48 21.11 11.70 28.78
C LYS A 48 22.45 12.00 28.10
N ALA A 49 23.43 11.08 28.22
CA ALA A 49 24.78 11.33 27.71
C ALA A 49 24.83 11.47 26.18
N GLY A 50 25.67 12.37 25.70
CA GLY A 50 25.96 12.52 24.28
C GLY A 50 24.83 13.09 23.42
N TYR A 51 23.77 13.65 23.99
CA TYR A 51 22.67 14.27 23.23
C TYR A 51 23.14 15.47 22.44
N SER A 52 22.64 15.57 21.21
CA SER A 52 22.65 16.76 20.37
C SER A 52 21.53 16.67 19.34
N PRO A 53 20.75 17.73 19.09
CA PRO A 53 19.69 17.71 18.07
C PRO A 53 20.25 17.43 16.66
N TYR A 54 21.50 17.83 16.41
CA TYR A 54 22.16 17.58 15.12
C TYR A 54 22.50 16.11 14.86
N LYS A 55 22.35 15.23 15.84
CA LYS A 55 22.41 13.78 15.64
C LYS A 55 21.17 13.20 15.00
N PHE A 56 20.04 13.95 15.03
CA PHE A 56 18.80 13.60 14.33
C PHE A 56 18.75 14.21 12.94
N ILE A 57 19.03 15.49 12.83
CA ILE A 57 19.04 16.23 11.57
C ILE A 57 20.28 17.13 11.56
N SER A 58 21.24 16.86 10.70
CA SER A 58 22.47 17.63 10.62
C SER A 58 22.21 19.08 10.20
N LYS A 59 23.12 20.00 10.53
CA LYS A 59 23.03 21.42 10.10
C LYS A 59 22.87 21.54 8.58
N LYS A 60 23.55 20.69 7.79
CA LYS A 60 23.45 20.66 6.33
C LYS A 60 22.03 20.27 5.88
N GLN A 61 21.43 19.25 6.51
CA GLN A 61 20.05 18.82 6.19
C GLN A 61 19.01 19.87 6.57
N TRP A 62 19.19 20.58 7.69
CA TRP A 62 18.34 21.71 8.09
C TRP A 62 18.38 22.84 7.07
N ALA A 63 19.57 23.24 6.63
CA ALA A 63 19.78 24.34 5.70
C ALA A 63 19.42 23.97 4.24
N ALA A 64 19.32 22.69 3.91
CA ALA A 64 19.07 22.23 2.56
C ALA A 64 17.69 22.65 2.05
N LYS A 65 17.67 23.28 0.88
CA LYS A 65 16.45 23.57 0.13
C LYS A 65 16.35 22.60 -1.05
N ASP A 66 15.13 22.20 -1.41
CA ASP A 66 14.89 21.39 -2.60
C ASP A 66 14.95 22.24 -3.89
N ARG A 67 14.70 21.60 -5.04
CA ARG A 67 14.69 22.26 -6.36
C ARG A 67 13.68 23.41 -6.49
N ASN A 68 12.63 23.42 -5.66
CA ASN A 68 11.63 24.49 -5.62
C ASN A 68 11.97 25.57 -4.59
N GLY A 69 13.09 25.43 -3.89
CA GLY A 69 13.53 26.33 -2.84
C GLY A 69 12.87 26.09 -1.47
N CYS A 70 12.19 24.95 -1.27
CA CYS A 70 11.53 24.62 0.00
C CYS A 70 12.51 24.15 1.06
N THR A 71 12.37 24.70 2.27
CA THR A 71 13.06 24.24 3.47
C THR A 71 12.56 22.86 3.90
N LEU A 72 13.27 22.21 4.82
CA LEU A 72 12.87 20.92 5.37
C LEU A 72 11.46 20.97 6.01
N VAL A 73 11.17 22.01 6.80
CA VAL A 73 9.86 22.16 7.44
C VAL A 73 8.75 22.38 6.42
N GLN A 74 8.98 23.19 5.39
CA GLN A 74 7.99 23.37 4.31
C GLN A 74 7.73 22.05 3.58
N ARG A 75 8.76 21.22 3.35
CA ARG A 75 8.57 19.88 2.80
C ARG A 75 7.76 18.98 3.72
N MET A 76 7.96 19.05 5.04
CA MET A 76 7.14 18.31 6.00
C MET A 76 5.68 18.76 5.96
N VAL A 77 5.40 20.06 5.88
CA VAL A 77 4.04 20.60 5.69
C VAL A 77 3.43 20.09 4.40
N ILE A 78 4.15 20.12 3.28
CA ILE A 78 3.69 19.60 1.99
C ILE A 78 3.38 18.10 2.08
N THR A 79 4.24 17.33 2.75
CA THR A 79 4.07 15.87 2.92
C THR A 79 2.91 15.53 3.85
N ALA A 80 2.63 16.37 4.85
CA ALA A 80 1.51 16.18 5.78
C ALA A 80 0.13 16.50 5.17
N ALA A 81 0.07 17.03 3.94
CA ALA A 81 -1.19 17.39 3.29
C ALA A 81 -2.02 16.15 2.94
N THR A 82 -3.31 16.19 3.24
CA THR A 82 -4.30 15.18 2.84
C THR A 82 -4.72 15.35 1.37
N VAL A 83 -4.72 16.60 0.89
CA VAL A 83 -4.79 16.94 -0.52
C VAL A 83 -3.52 17.69 -0.88
N ARG A 84 -2.74 17.18 -1.81
CA ARG A 84 -1.42 17.71 -2.14
C ARG A 84 -1.51 19.14 -2.72
N PRO A 85 -0.79 20.11 -2.16
CA PRO A 85 -0.74 21.47 -2.70
C PRO A 85 0.12 21.55 -3.96
N LYS A 86 -0.09 22.57 -4.77
CA LYS A 86 0.84 22.98 -5.83
C LYS A 86 2.02 23.72 -5.21
N VAL A 87 3.23 23.39 -5.66
CA VAL A 87 4.48 23.99 -5.18
C VAL A 87 5.18 24.67 -6.33
N GLY A 88 5.21 25.99 -6.29
CA GLY A 88 5.89 26.84 -7.26
C GLY A 88 7.32 27.19 -6.86
N LYS A 89 7.97 28.06 -7.67
CA LYS A 89 9.31 28.60 -7.40
C LYS A 89 9.32 29.34 -6.04
N LYS A 90 10.47 29.36 -5.36
CA LYS A 90 10.67 29.94 -4.02
C LYS A 90 9.71 29.34 -2.97
N CYS A 91 9.33 28.06 -3.14
CA CYS A 91 8.41 27.34 -2.27
C CYS A 91 7.04 28.03 -2.07
N THR A 92 6.47 28.59 -3.14
CA THR A 92 5.11 29.11 -3.10
C THR A 92 4.14 27.93 -3.06
N ILE A 93 3.42 27.76 -1.94
CA ILE A 93 2.46 26.69 -1.73
C ILE A 93 1.06 27.23 -1.95
N THR A 94 0.30 26.65 -2.89
CA THR A 94 -1.06 27.05 -3.23
C THR A 94 -2.01 25.88 -3.32
N GLY A 95 -3.23 26.06 -2.84
CA GLY A 95 -4.20 24.96 -2.72
C GLY A 95 -3.73 23.92 -1.71
N GLY A 96 -4.33 22.75 -1.78
CA GLY A 96 -4.08 21.69 -0.82
C GLY A 96 -5.05 21.69 0.35
N SER A 97 -4.98 20.65 1.17
CA SER A 97 -5.79 20.52 2.37
C SER A 97 -5.02 19.69 3.40
N TRP A 98 -5.18 20.04 4.67
CA TRP A 98 -4.51 19.40 5.79
C TRP A 98 -5.54 19.05 6.85
N LEU A 99 -5.52 17.81 7.28
CA LEU A 99 -6.26 17.40 8.45
C LEU A 99 -5.42 17.72 9.70
N THR A 100 -5.83 18.72 10.45
CA THR A 100 -5.09 19.25 11.60
C THR A 100 -5.78 18.89 12.92
N ASN A 101 -5.20 19.30 14.04
CA ASN A 101 -5.76 19.12 15.36
C ASN A 101 -6.15 17.65 15.65
N PHE A 102 -5.20 16.73 15.39
CA PHE A 102 -5.41 15.28 15.55
C PHE A 102 -6.57 14.70 14.71
N GLY A 103 -6.84 15.30 13.56
CA GLY A 103 -7.88 14.81 12.66
C GLY A 103 -9.26 15.47 12.84
N THR A 104 -9.36 16.50 13.69
CA THR A 104 -10.65 17.14 13.98
C THR A 104 -10.96 18.36 13.11
N LYS A 105 -9.97 18.94 12.42
CA LYS A 105 -10.14 20.16 11.62
C LYS A 105 -9.40 20.09 10.29
N THR A 106 -10.10 20.42 9.21
CA THR A 106 -9.49 20.62 7.89
C THR A 106 -9.09 22.07 7.69
N VAL A 107 -7.88 22.29 7.20
CA VAL A 107 -7.31 23.61 6.87
C VAL A 107 -6.87 23.57 5.40
N THR A 108 -7.14 24.64 4.65
CA THR A 108 -6.82 24.75 3.22
C THR A 108 -5.73 25.78 2.89
N ASP A 109 -5.29 26.55 3.89
CA ASP A 109 -4.17 27.49 3.77
C ASP A 109 -2.93 26.92 4.47
N ALA A 110 -1.88 26.64 3.69
CA ALA A 110 -0.61 26.10 4.20
C ALA A 110 0.05 26.98 5.27
N LYS A 111 -0.21 28.28 5.28
CA LYS A 111 0.34 29.22 6.28
C LYS A 111 -0.25 29.02 7.68
N GLN A 112 -1.41 28.38 7.75
CA GLN A 112 -2.09 28.06 9.02
C GLN A 112 -1.72 26.66 9.52
N VAL A 113 -0.85 25.93 8.83
CA VAL A 113 -0.46 24.57 9.21
C VAL A 113 0.93 24.57 9.85
N HIS A 114 1.00 24.10 11.08
CA HIS A 114 2.24 23.95 11.82
C HIS A 114 2.53 22.48 12.06
N VAL A 115 3.77 22.06 11.81
CA VAL A 115 4.24 20.69 12.09
C VAL A 115 4.92 20.72 13.44
N VAL A 116 4.25 20.15 14.46
CA VAL A 116 4.65 20.25 15.86
C VAL A 116 5.15 18.90 16.37
N PRO A 117 6.30 18.85 17.06
CA PRO A 117 6.76 17.62 17.70
C PRO A 117 5.92 17.30 18.95
N ILE A 118 5.40 16.09 19.02
CA ILE A 118 4.75 15.53 20.22
C ILE A 118 5.76 14.77 21.11
N THR A 119 6.91 14.41 20.57
CA THR A 119 8.06 13.83 21.27
C THR A 119 9.29 14.60 20.85
N SER A 120 10.02 15.19 21.82
CA SER A 120 11.21 15.97 21.54
C SER A 120 12.40 15.09 21.14
N PHE A 121 13.41 15.66 20.49
CA PHE A 121 14.67 14.97 20.21
C PHE A 121 15.36 14.49 21.48
N GLN A 122 15.34 15.30 22.52
CA GLN A 122 15.93 14.98 23.82
C GLN A 122 15.19 13.82 24.49
N GLN A 123 13.86 13.85 24.45
CA GLN A 123 13.03 12.77 24.98
C GLN A 123 13.25 11.47 24.22
N ALA A 124 13.20 11.48 22.89
CA ALA A 124 13.50 10.29 22.09
C ALA A 124 14.91 9.76 22.34
N TRP A 125 15.90 10.67 22.45
CA TRP A 125 17.26 10.29 22.81
C TRP A 125 17.30 9.53 24.12
N SER A 126 16.70 10.10 25.17
CA SER A 126 16.66 9.49 26.51
C SER A 126 15.91 8.16 26.54
N GLN A 127 14.97 7.96 25.62
CA GLN A 127 14.08 6.80 25.52
C GLN A 127 14.56 5.72 24.53
N GLY A 128 15.79 5.79 24.02
CA GLY A 128 16.40 4.74 23.21
C GLY A 128 16.97 5.16 21.86
N ALA A 129 16.66 6.36 21.34
CA ALA A 129 17.19 6.82 20.05
C ALA A 129 18.71 7.08 20.05
N TRP A 130 19.35 7.13 21.21
CA TRP A 130 20.81 7.19 21.31
C TRP A 130 21.48 5.97 20.67
N ASN A 131 20.81 4.81 20.68
CA ASN A 131 21.29 3.54 20.10
C ASN A 131 20.87 3.35 18.63
N TRP A 132 20.23 4.34 18.01
CA TRP A 132 19.84 4.28 16.62
C TRP A 132 20.95 4.73 15.69
N THR A 133 20.88 4.29 14.42
CA THR A 133 21.73 4.84 13.36
C THR A 133 21.33 6.29 13.04
N PRO A 134 22.22 7.07 12.41
CA PRO A 134 21.87 8.42 11.93
C PRO A 134 20.68 8.43 10.98
N ALA A 135 20.56 7.43 10.09
CA ALA A 135 19.44 7.29 9.16
C ALA A 135 18.11 7.04 9.88
N GLN A 136 18.08 6.15 10.88
CA GLN A 136 16.91 5.91 11.71
C GLN A 136 16.48 7.18 12.47
N ARG A 137 17.42 7.90 13.03
CA ARG A 137 17.13 9.18 13.70
C ARG A 137 16.56 10.21 12.73
N TYR A 138 17.11 10.31 11.53
CA TYR A 138 16.61 11.22 10.50
C TYR A 138 15.20 10.83 10.04
N ALA A 139 14.97 9.55 9.72
CA ALA A 139 13.66 9.04 9.33
C ALA A 139 12.60 9.31 10.40
N TRP A 140 12.90 9.02 11.67
CA TRP A 140 12.02 9.36 12.78
C TRP A 140 11.76 10.86 12.90
N ALA A 141 12.81 11.67 12.79
CA ALA A 141 12.72 13.12 12.96
C ALA A 141 11.87 13.81 11.88
N THR A 142 11.78 13.25 10.70
CA THR A 142 11.08 13.81 9.53
C THR A 142 9.78 13.09 9.17
N ASN A 143 9.42 12.02 9.87
CA ASN A 143 8.19 11.27 9.63
C ASN A 143 6.96 12.10 10.04
N VAL A 144 5.98 12.21 9.15
CA VAL A 144 4.70 12.92 9.35
C VAL A 144 3.48 11.98 9.22
N SER A 145 3.68 10.65 9.24
CA SER A 145 2.61 9.65 9.20
C SER A 145 1.66 9.81 10.38
N PRO A 146 0.35 9.68 10.21
CA PRO A 146 -0.63 9.82 11.30
C PRO A 146 -0.45 8.83 12.45
N THR A 147 0.08 7.64 12.19
CA THR A 147 0.16 6.54 13.16
C THR A 147 1.54 6.37 13.81
N ALA A 148 2.61 6.83 13.16
CA ALA A 148 3.98 6.55 13.61
C ALA A 148 4.83 7.81 13.87
N SER A 149 4.35 8.98 13.47
CA SER A 149 5.12 10.21 13.53
C SER A 149 5.15 10.82 14.92
N ARG A 150 6.29 11.40 15.27
CA ARG A 150 6.40 12.35 16.38
C ARG A 150 5.84 13.75 16.04
N LEU A 151 5.54 14.01 14.78
CA LEU A 151 5.08 15.30 14.26
C LEU A 151 3.58 15.28 13.96
N ARG A 152 2.91 16.37 14.20
CA ARG A 152 1.49 16.55 13.89
C ARG A 152 1.26 17.88 13.18
N ALA A 153 0.38 17.87 12.18
CA ALA A 153 -0.14 19.09 11.59
C ALA A 153 -1.18 19.71 12.53
N MET A 154 -1.01 20.96 12.89
CA MET A 154 -1.89 21.67 13.82
C MET A 154 -2.30 23.03 13.26
N GLY A 155 -3.56 23.42 13.50
CA GLY A 155 -4.02 24.77 13.29
C GLY A 155 -3.63 25.69 14.48
N PRO A 156 -3.75 27.02 14.33
CA PRO A 156 -3.22 27.98 15.32
C PRO A 156 -3.76 27.80 16.75
N SER A 157 -5.05 27.50 16.91
CA SER A 157 -5.68 27.33 18.22
C SER A 157 -5.18 26.10 18.97
N MET A 158 -5.01 24.98 18.27
CA MET A 158 -4.52 23.74 18.86
C MET A 158 -3.01 23.81 19.11
N LEU A 159 -2.27 24.54 18.26
CA LEU A 159 -0.85 24.79 18.46
C LEU A 159 -0.60 25.43 19.83
N GLN A 160 -1.35 26.48 20.18
CA GLN A 160 -1.21 27.16 21.47
C GLN A 160 -1.50 26.22 22.66
N ALA A 161 -2.59 25.43 22.59
CA ALA A 161 -2.94 24.50 23.64
C ALA A 161 -1.91 23.37 23.78
N THR A 162 -1.36 22.89 22.66
CA THR A 162 -0.39 21.78 22.66
C THR A 162 0.99 22.24 23.12
N MET A 163 1.41 23.48 22.81
CA MET A 163 2.68 24.05 23.26
C MET A 163 2.77 24.21 24.76
N GLN A 164 1.65 24.34 25.46
CA GLN A 164 1.63 24.36 26.92
C GLN A 164 1.94 23.00 27.56
N MET A 165 1.82 21.93 26.79
CA MET A 165 2.03 20.55 27.25
C MET A 165 3.35 19.91 26.80
N ILE A 166 3.94 20.42 25.72
CA ILE A 166 5.17 19.89 25.11
C ILE A 166 6.36 20.73 25.56
N ASP A 167 7.53 20.08 25.70
CA ASP A 167 8.78 20.78 25.96
C ASP A 167 9.05 21.87 24.91
N THR A 168 8.89 23.12 25.32
CA THR A 168 9.06 24.32 24.49
C THR A 168 10.46 24.44 23.90
N SER A 169 11.48 23.81 24.54
CA SER A 169 12.86 23.83 24.07
C SER A 169 13.02 23.12 22.69
N ALA A 170 12.25 22.09 22.43
CA ALA A 170 12.28 21.37 21.16
C ALA A 170 11.64 22.17 20.03
N TYR A 171 10.62 22.96 20.32
CA TYR A 171 9.99 23.84 19.34
C TYR A 171 10.86 25.06 19.03
N ALA A 172 11.47 25.70 20.05
CA ALA A 172 12.41 26.79 19.85
C ALA A 172 13.59 26.37 18.97
N GLN A 173 14.15 25.16 19.19
CA GLN A 173 15.20 24.61 18.34
C GLN A 173 14.73 24.37 16.89
N LEU A 174 13.46 24.01 16.68
CA LEU A 174 12.88 23.86 15.35
C LEU A 174 12.70 25.22 14.66
N VAL A 175 12.27 26.24 15.40
CA VAL A 175 12.03 27.61 14.90
C VAL A 175 13.35 28.31 14.62
N ASP A 176 14.33 28.24 15.51
CA ASP A 176 15.68 28.85 15.34
C ASP A 176 16.43 28.25 14.16
N ALA A 177 16.29 26.93 13.94
CA ALA A 177 16.91 26.26 12.79
C ALA A 177 16.31 26.67 11.43
N VAL A 178 15.11 27.27 11.41
CA VAL A 178 14.37 27.64 10.18
C VAL A 178 14.50 29.13 9.86
N GLY A 179 15.15 29.94 10.73
CA GLY A 179 15.30 31.37 10.53
C GLY A 179 13.96 32.12 10.47
N GLY A 180 12.89 31.57 11.09
CA GLY A 180 11.56 32.16 11.13
C GLY A 180 11.37 32.95 12.44
N SER A 181 10.93 34.21 12.36
CA SER A 181 10.37 34.95 13.48
C SER A 181 9.07 34.29 13.93
N GLY A 182 9.18 33.30 14.81
CA GLY A 182 8.05 32.79 15.57
C GLY A 182 7.59 33.80 16.61
N PRO A 183 6.37 33.73 17.14
CA PRO A 183 5.97 34.57 18.26
C PRO A 183 6.94 34.34 19.43
N SER A 184 7.50 35.43 19.96
CA SER A 184 8.38 35.42 21.11
C SER A 184 7.67 34.75 22.28
N VAL A 185 8.14 33.57 22.67
CA VAL A 185 7.72 32.91 23.90
C VAL A 185 8.59 33.52 25.00
N GLU A 186 8.02 34.44 25.77
CA GLU A 186 8.65 34.89 27.01
C GLU A 186 8.92 33.68 27.90
N ASN A 187 10.17 33.57 28.35
CA ASN A 187 10.65 32.57 29.30
C ASN A 187 9.84 32.67 30.61
N SER A 188 8.81 31.83 30.76
CA SER A 188 8.25 31.56 32.08
C SER A 188 8.92 30.30 32.66
N SER A 189 10.13 30.46 33.14
CA SER A 189 10.76 29.55 34.10
C SER A 189 10.01 29.66 35.42
N ASN A 190 8.96 28.87 35.64
CA ASN A 190 8.45 28.40 36.92
C ASN A 190 7.09 27.76 36.74
N SER A 191 7.06 26.44 36.46
CA SER A 191 5.92 25.63 36.82
C SER A 191 6.43 24.38 37.57
N THR A 192 6.72 24.62 38.85
CA THR A 192 6.74 23.55 39.85
C THR A 192 5.29 23.12 40.05
N PHE A 193 4.93 21.95 39.46
CA PHE A 193 3.73 21.26 39.90
C PHE A 193 3.95 20.76 41.32
N PRO A 194 3.12 21.14 42.31
CA PRO A 194 3.20 20.60 43.66
C PRO A 194 2.88 19.10 43.59
N SER A 195 3.65 18.31 44.30
CA SER A 195 3.36 16.89 44.49
C SER A 195 2.00 16.75 45.19
N LEU A 196 1.00 16.22 44.49
CA LEU A 196 -0.37 16.00 44.96
C LEU A 196 -0.50 14.94 46.07
N ASN A 197 0.58 14.52 46.68
CA ASN A 197 0.60 13.42 47.65
C ASN A 197 0.36 13.81 49.10
N SER A 198 0.09 15.08 49.44
CA SER A 198 0.03 15.46 50.87
C SER A 198 -1.27 16.12 51.36
N LEU A 199 -2.24 16.36 50.57
CA LEU A 199 -3.49 16.96 51.06
C LEU A 199 -4.66 16.54 50.20
N VAL A 200 -5.47 15.53 50.57
CA VAL A 200 -6.93 15.57 50.44
C VAL A 200 -7.59 14.20 50.71
N SER A 201 -8.76 14.16 51.33
CA SER A 201 -9.59 12.96 51.61
C SER A 201 -10.01 12.23 50.31
N ARG A 202 -10.08 10.91 50.35
CA ARG A 202 -10.42 10.05 49.19
C ARG A 202 -11.61 10.49 48.33
N PRO A 203 -12.76 10.99 48.90
CA PRO A 203 -13.88 11.45 48.09
C PRO A 203 -13.60 12.70 47.27
N LEU A 204 -12.79 13.63 47.79
CA LEU A 204 -12.41 14.85 47.06
C LEU A 204 -11.40 14.56 45.97
N ILE A 205 -10.49 13.62 46.21
CA ILE A 205 -9.56 13.13 45.15
C ILE A 205 -10.36 12.52 44.01
N GLN A 206 -11.37 11.68 44.29
CA GLN A 206 -12.19 11.05 43.25
C GLN A 206 -13.05 12.09 42.48
N PHE A 207 -13.54 13.12 43.16
CA PHE A 207 -14.25 14.22 42.52
C PHE A 207 -13.32 15.06 41.63
N ILE A 208 -12.11 15.38 42.09
CA ILE A 208 -11.10 16.11 41.31
C ILE A 208 -10.64 15.25 40.12
N VAL A 209 -10.39 13.96 40.31
CA VAL A 209 -10.03 13.02 39.24
C VAL A 209 -11.14 12.97 38.18
N ASN A 210 -12.42 12.88 38.58
CA ASN A 210 -13.55 12.87 37.64
C ASN A 210 -13.71 14.20 36.90
N LEU A 211 -13.48 15.34 37.58
CA LEU A 211 -13.54 16.67 36.98
C LEU A 211 -12.37 16.88 36.00
N VAL A 212 -11.17 16.46 36.37
CA VAL A 212 -9.98 16.47 35.51
C VAL A 212 -10.17 15.52 34.34
N ALA A 213 -10.75 14.32 34.57
CA ALA A 213 -11.09 13.39 33.51
C ALA A 213 -12.05 13.99 32.47
N GLN A 214 -13.13 14.66 32.93
CA GLN A 214 -14.07 15.32 32.04
C GLN A 214 -13.43 16.43 31.20
N THR A 215 -12.50 17.21 31.77
CA THR A 215 -11.75 18.24 31.02
C THR A 215 -10.69 17.67 30.10
N MET A 216 -9.99 16.63 30.50
CA MET A 216 -8.93 16.00 29.70
C MET A 216 -9.48 15.18 28.53
N CYS A 217 -10.69 14.63 28.66
CA CYS A 217 -11.31 13.80 27.64
C CYS A 217 -12.38 14.55 26.83
N ALA A 218 -12.61 15.82 27.14
CA ALA A 218 -13.58 16.65 26.42
C ALA A 218 -13.24 16.75 24.93
N SER A 219 -14.27 16.83 24.09
CA SER A 219 -14.10 17.07 22.65
C SER A 219 -13.32 18.38 22.43
N GLY A 220 -12.20 18.29 21.72
CA GLY A 220 -11.29 19.43 21.47
C GLY A 220 -10.13 19.57 22.47
N SER A 221 -10.08 18.76 23.54
CA SER A 221 -8.92 18.70 24.44
C SER A 221 -7.73 17.98 23.76
N PRO A 222 -6.49 18.49 23.84
CA PRO A 222 -5.32 17.88 23.21
C PRO A 222 -4.72 16.70 23.99
N GLN A 223 -5.14 16.47 25.25
CA GLN A 223 -4.46 15.54 26.16
C GLN A 223 -4.56 14.08 25.69
N ALA A 224 -5.76 13.56 25.50
CA ALA A 224 -5.96 12.17 25.07
C ALA A 224 -5.39 11.91 23.67
N PRO A 225 -5.63 12.75 22.65
CA PRO A 225 -5.00 12.59 21.34
C PRO A 225 -3.47 12.68 21.38
N THR A 226 -2.88 13.53 22.24
CA THR A 226 -1.42 13.62 22.40
C THR A 226 -0.85 12.37 23.06
N ALA A 227 -1.51 11.85 24.10
CA ALA A 227 -1.13 10.59 24.74
C ALA A 227 -1.19 9.42 23.75
N THR A 228 -2.28 9.31 22.99
CA THR A 228 -2.43 8.30 21.92
C THR A 228 -1.28 8.41 20.93
N ALA A 229 -1.01 9.60 20.40
CA ALA A 229 0.07 9.82 19.45
C ALA A 229 1.46 9.48 20.02
N SER A 230 1.71 9.76 21.31
CA SER A 230 2.96 9.41 21.99
C SER A 230 3.13 7.89 22.15
N ILE A 231 2.07 7.17 22.52
CA ILE A 231 2.05 5.71 22.65
C ILE A 231 2.30 5.05 21.29
N LEU A 232 1.58 5.49 20.24
CA LEU A 232 1.75 4.98 18.89
C LEU A 232 3.16 5.23 18.35
N ASN A 233 3.71 6.44 18.58
CA ASN A 233 5.08 6.76 18.20
C ASN A 233 6.11 5.88 18.92
N ALA A 234 6.00 5.74 20.24
CA ALA A 234 6.90 4.88 21.00
C ALA A 234 6.82 3.42 20.57
N THR A 235 5.60 2.91 20.32
CA THR A 235 5.38 1.54 19.82
C THR A 235 6.01 1.35 18.44
N ALA A 236 5.73 2.24 17.49
CA ALA A 236 6.23 2.14 16.11
C ALA A 236 7.76 2.14 16.01
N TRP A 237 8.42 2.91 16.87
CA TRP A 237 9.87 3.09 16.82
C TRP A 237 10.64 2.33 17.90
N GLY A 238 9.93 1.54 18.72
CA GLY A 238 10.53 0.75 19.80
C GLY A 238 11.26 1.64 20.82
N LEU A 239 10.68 2.80 21.16
CA LEU A 239 11.15 3.64 22.24
C LEU A 239 10.70 3.06 23.58
N SER A 240 11.55 3.21 24.60
CA SER A 240 11.16 2.95 25.99
C SER A 240 10.48 4.20 26.57
N LEU A 241 9.87 4.06 27.73
CA LEU A 241 9.40 5.17 28.55
C LEU A 241 10.26 5.27 29.80
N ASP A 242 10.41 6.45 30.37
CA ASP A 242 10.80 6.58 31.75
C ASP A 242 9.57 6.39 32.67
N SER A 243 9.81 6.14 33.96
CA SER A 243 8.73 5.87 34.92
C SER A 243 7.75 7.01 35.07
N GLN A 244 8.20 8.25 34.91
CA GLN A 244 7.34 9.43 34.99
C GLN A 244 6.43 9.54 33.77
N SER A 245 6.98 9.37 32.58
CA SER A 245 6.21 9.35 31.32
C SER A 245 5.19 8.22 31.31
N GLN A 246 5.56 7.02 31.76
CA GLN A 246 4.64 5.88 31.85
C GLN A 246 3.50 6.17 32.85
N SER A 247 3.81 6.72 34.04
CA SER A 247 2.80 7.05 35.05
C SER A 247 1.79 8.07 34.49
N LEU A 248 2.26 9.12 33.83
CA LEU A 248 1.39 10.14 33.22
C LEU A 248 0.49 9.55 32.13
N LEU A 249 1.06 8.74 31.24
CA LEU A 249 0.30 8.09 30.16
C LEU A 249 -0.73 7.10 30.72
N ASN A 250 -0.41 6.34 31.76
CA ASN A 250 -1.35 5.46 32.45
C ASN A 250 -2.51 6.24 33.07
N GLN A 251 -2.25 7.39 33.68
CA GLN A 251 -3.31 8.26 34.20
C GLN A 251 -4.25 8.73 33.10
N ILE A 252 -3.73 9.24 31.99
CA ILE A 252 -4.56 9.70 30.87
C ILE A 252 -5.37 8.54 30.27
N VAL A 253 -4.77 7.37 30.06
CA VAL A 253 -5.44 6.20 29.51
C VAL A 253 -6.54 5.67 30.45
N SER A 254 -6.32 5.75 31.77
CA SER A 254 -7.32 5.28 32.76
C SER A 254 -8.55 6.19 32.85
N VAL A 255 -8.40 7.49 32.67
CA VAL A 255 -9.50 8.46 32.76
C VAL A 255 -10.18 8.74 31.42
N CYS A 256 -9.49 8.48 30.30
CA CYS A 256 -10.01 8.63 28.95
C CYS A 256 -10.11 7.25 28.28
N PRO A 257 -11.08 6.41 28.63
CA PRO A 257 -11.21 5.08 28.02
C PRO A 257 -11.35 5.19 26.50
N ASP A 258 -10.68 4.29 25.81
CA ASP A 258 -10.64 4.23 24.36
C ASP A 258 -10.81 2.78 23.93
N THR A 259 -11.86 2.53 23.15
CA THR A 259 -12.17 1.21 22.59
C THR A 259 -11.54 1.00 21.23
N ASP A 260 -10.95 2.05 20.63
CA ASP A 260 -10.30 1.95 19.34
C ASP A 260 -9.10 1.01 19.39
N THR A 261 -8.96 0.23 18.35
CA THR A 261 -7.82 -0.67 18.16
C THR A 261 -6.89 -0.08 17.11
N TYR A 262 -5.63 0.04 17.46
CA TYR A 262 -4.59 0.61 16.61
C TYR A 262 -3.70 -0.49 16.06
N ALA A 263 -3.51 -0.51 14.74
CA ALA A 263 -2.48 -1.30 14.09
C ALA A 263 -1.23 -0.42 13.89
N VAL A 264 -0.15 -0.75 14.58
CA VAL A 264 1.09 0.04 14.59
C VAL A 264 2.21 -0.74 13.91
N GLU A 265 2.65 -0.25 12.77
CA GLU A 265 3.82 -0.80 12.08
C GLU A 265 5.09 -0.45 12.84
N LEU A 266 6.00 -1.40 12.98
CA LEU A 266 7.28 -1.18 13.66
C LEU A 266 8.26 -0.44 12.74
N MET A 267 8.13 0.86 12.67
CA MET A 267 8.90 1.77 11.81
C MET A 267 10.41 1.71 12.09
N LYS A 268 10.81 1.36 13.32
CA LYS A 268 12.22 1.15 13.64
C LYS A 268 12.82 -0.02 12.86
N ALA A 269 12.08 -1.09 12.65
CA ALA A 269 12.50 -2.22 11.83
C ALA A 269 12.58 -1.82 10.35
N ILE A 270 11.60 -1.06 9.86
CA ILE A 270 11.59 -0.52 8.49
C ILE A 270 12.80 0.41 8.28
N ALA A 271 12.98 1.40 9.16
CA ALA A 271 14.12 2.32 9.08
C ALA A 271 15.48 1.64 9.35
N ALA A 272 15.52 0.52 10.09
CA ALA A 272 16.71 -0.30 10.25
C ALA A 272 17.04 -1.07 8.98
N ASN A 273 16.03 -1.56 8.27
CA ASN A 273 16.21 -2.20 6.97
C ASN A 273 16.69 -1.21 5.91
N ASP A 274 16.13 0.00 5.88
CA ASP A 274 16.59 1.09 4.99
C ASP A 274 18.02 1.52 5.34
N ALA A 275 18.34 1.63 6.64
CA ALA A 275 19.68 1.98 7.11
C ALA A 275 20.66 0.82 6.98
N ALA A 276 20.21 -0.42 7.15
CA ALA A 276 21.02 -1.62 6.93
C ALA A 276 21.30 -1.81 5.44
N GLY A 277 20.35 -1.47 4.55
CA GLY A 277 20.60 -1.36 3.11
C GLY A 277 21.72 -0.38 2.79
N SER A 278 21.81 0.72 3.53
CA SER A 278 22.89 1.71 3.39
C SER A 278 24.19 1.34 4.14
N GLN A 279 24.13 0.49 5.16
CA GLN A 279 25.28 0.07 6.00
C GLN A 279 25.70 -1.40 5.81
N ALA A 280 24.77 -2.26 5.35
CA ALA A 280 25.06 -3.67 5.03
C ALA A 280 26.06 -3.82 3.88
N ASN A 281 26.35 -2.71 3.21
CA ASN A 281 27.44 -2.59 2.26
C ASN A 281 28.82 -2.95 2.85
N ALA A 282 28.96 -3.14 4.16
CA ALA A 282 30.23 -3.42 4.82
C ALA A 282 30.40 -4.85 5.39
N ALA A 283 29.35 -5.71 5.47
CA ALA A 283 29.46 -6.93 6.28
C ALA A 283 28.58 -8.14 5.90
N ALA A 284 27.98 -8.22 4.72
CA ALA A 284 27.10 -9.35 4.41
C ALA A 284 27.84 -10.56 3.83
N PRO A 285 27.67 -11.76 4.38
CA PRO A 285 28.36 -12.97 3.90
C PRO A 285 27.73 -13.58 2.64
N THR A 286 26.61 -13.06 2.15
CA THR A 286 25.93 -13.58 0.95
C THR A 286 26.04 -12.56 -0.17
N PRO A 287 26.65 -12.91 -1.31
CA PRO A 287 26.82 -11.99 -2.43
C PRO A 287 25.48 -11.49 -2.97
N GLY A 288 25.36 -10.20 -3.17
CA GLY A 288 24.23 -9.54 -3.79
C GLY A 288 24.65 -8.24 -4.43
N PRO A 289 23.82 -7.63 -5.29
CA PRO A 289 24.18 -6.38 -5.96
C PRO A 289 24.16 -5.20 -4.99
N ALA A 290 25.11 -4.30 -5.15
CA ALA A 290 25.16 -3.03 -4.46
C ALA A 290 25.55 -1.91 -5.42
N ALA A 291 25.01 -0.72 -5.21
CA ALA A 291 25.25 0.42 -6.09
C ALA A 291 26.70 0.94 -6.03
N ASP A 292 27.42 0.66 -4.96
CA ASP A 292 28.81 1.07 -4.73
C ASP A 292 29.82 -0.08 -4.93
N GLY A 293 29.36 -1.24 -5.39
CA GLY A 293 30.19 -2.44 -5.57
C GLY A 293 30.37 -3.29 -4.32
N SER A 294 29.79 -2.94 -3.18
CA SER A 294 29.75 -3.77 -1.98
C SER A 294 28.71 -4.89 -2.06
N THR A 295 28.76 -5.87 -1.16
CA THR A 295 27.79 -6.96 -1.10
C THR A 295 26.60 -6.60 -0.20
N VAL A 296 25.41 -7.07 -0.56
CA VAL A 296 24.16 -6.83 0.15
C VAL A 296 23.37 -8.12 0.36
N THR A 297 22.52 -8.13 1.36
CA THR A 297 21.63 -9.24 1.68
C THR A 297 20.21 -8.99 1.15
N TYR A 298 19.57 -10.06 0.70
CA TYR A 298 18.19 -10.00 0.21
C TYR A 298 17.18 -10.33 1.31
N THR A 299 16.03 -9.69 1.27
CA THR A 299 14.86 -10.06 2.06
C THR A 299 13.98 -11.02 1.26
N ASN A 300 13.51 -12.09 1.88
CA ASN A 300 12.58 -13.01 1.22
C ASN A 300 11.17 -12.42 1.22
N TYR A 301 10.53 -12.48 0.06
CA TYR A 301 9.09 -12.22 -0.10
C TYR A 301 8.40 -13.54 -0.45
N ALA A 302 7.25 -13.80 0.16
CA ALA A 302 6.45 -14.95 -0.20
C ALA A 302 5.85 -14.74 -1.60
N SER A 303 6.04 -15.68 -2.51
CA SER A 303 5.21 -15.74 -3.72
C SER A 303 3.75 -15.95 -3.31
N PRO A 304 2.77 -15.31 -3.95
CA PRO A 304 1.35 -15.49 -3.63
C PRO A 304 0.91 -16.94 -3.61
N THR A 305 1.44 -17.75 -4.51
CA THR A 305 1.11 -19.18 -4.67
C THR A 305 2.16 -20.11 -4.08
N GLY A 306 3.32 -19.60 -3.64
CA GLY A 306 4.48 -20.43 -3.27
C GLY A 306 5.01 -21.33 -4.40
N GLY A 307 4.37 -21.29 -5.58
CA GLY A 307 4.61 -22.12 -6.74
C GLY A 307 5.34 -21.42 -7.88
N ALA A 308 5.40 -22.06 -9.04
CA ALA A 308 5.83 -21.42 -10.28
C ALA A 308 4.83 -20.33 -10.69
N ILE A 309 5.33 -19.21 -11.14
CA ILE A 309 4.50 -18.09 -11.62
C ILE A 309 3.69 -18.55 -12.83
N PRO A 310 2.35 -18.49 -12.77
CA PRO A 310 1.49 -18.96 -13.86
C PRO A 310 1.40 -17.90 -14.98
N ALA A 311 1.04 -18.34 -16.18
CA ALA A 311 0.74 -17.44 -17.30
C ALA A 311 -0.39 -16.46 -16.98
N SER A 312 -1.33 -16.84 -16.11
CA SER A 312 -2.45 -15.99 -15.66
C SER A 312 -2.02 -14.76 -14.84
N LEU A 313 -0.76 -14.67 -14.39
CA LEU A 313 -0.21 -13.41 -13.85
C LEU A 313 -0.35 -12.28 -14.88
N PHE A 314 -0.20 -12.60 -16.17
CA PHE A 314 -0.26 -11.67 -17.30
C PHE A 314 -1.69 -11.59 -17.84
N GLY A 315 -2.49 -10.69 -17.26
CA GLY A 315 -3.82 -10.37 -17.75
C GLY A 315 -3.79 -9.29 -18.85
N MET A 316 -4.83 -9.27 -19.69
CA MET A 316 -4.96 -8.33 -20.79
C MET A 316 -6.42 -7.91 -20.98
N HIS A 317 -6.63 -6.64 -21.30
CA HIS A 317 -7.83 -6.18 -21.99
C HIS A 317 -7.56 -6.18 -23.50
N ALA A 318 -8.31 -6.97 -24.23
CA ALA A 318 -8.25 -7.04 -25.67
C ALA A 318 -9.68 -7.21 -26.20
N PRO A 319 -10.40 -6.12 -26.55
CA PRO A 319 -11.77 -6.20 -27.02
C PRO A 319 -11.89 -7.15 -28.23
N PRO A 320 -12.59 -8.28 -28.12
CA PRO A 320 -12.60 -9.33 -29.16
C PRO A 320 -13.23 -8.89 -30.47
N ASP A 321 -14.18 -7.96 -30.41
CA ASP A 321 -14.87 -7.40 -31.58
C ASP A 321 -14.08 -6.28 -32.28
N SER A 322 -12.95 -5.86 -31.72
CA SER A 322 -12.04 -4.88 -32.34
C SER A 322 -11.31 -5.42 -33.58
N GLY A 323 -11.25 -6.75 -33.75
CA GLY A 323 -10.43 -7.41 -34.78
C GLY A 323 -8.91 -7.42 -34.50
N TYR A 324 -8.47 -6.84 -33.39
CA TYR A 324 -7.05 -6.71 -33.02
C TYR A 324 -6.61 -7.80 -32.05
N VAL A 325 -6.10 -8.90 -32.58
CA VAL A 325 -5.57 -10.01 -31.79
C VAL A 325 -4.23 -9.62 -31.18
N PRO A 326 -4.04 -9.76 -29.85
CA PRO A 326 -2.73 -9.50 -29.24
C PRO A 326 -1.63 -10.38 -29.84
N SER A 327 -0.53 -9.75 -30.24
CA SER A 327 0.69 -10.44 -30.68
C SER A 327 1.70 -10.63 -29.55
N VAL A 328 1.27 -10.41 -28.30
CA VAL A 328 2.02 -10.70 -27.08
C VAL A 328 1.43 -11.89 -26.36
N LYS A 329 2.22 -12.55 -25.52
CA LYS A 329 1.76 -13.69 -24.71
C LYS A 329 1.04 -13.20 -23.46
N TYR A 330 -0.16 -13.70 -23.21
CA TYR A 330 -0.91 -13.45 -21.97
C TYR A 330 -1.65 -14.73 -21.56
N GLY A 331 -2.14 -14.79 -20.35
CA GLY A 331 -2.81 -16.00 -19.84
C GLY A 331 -4.22 -15.74 -19.34
N TYR A 332 -4.66 -14.48 -19.29
CA TYR A 332 -5.98 -14.12 -18.78
C TYR A 332 -6.58 -12.95 -19.58
N LEU A 333 -7.83 -13.07 -19.99
CA LEU A 333 -8.59 -12.05 -20.71
C LEU A 333 -9.69 -11.48 -19.81
N ARG A 334 -9.74 -10.18 -19.61
CA ARG A 334 -10.82 -9.50 -18.89
C ARG A 334 -11.81 -8.90 -19.89
N LEU A 335 -13.08 -9.24 -19.72
CA LEU A 335 -14.17 -8.79 -20.57
C LEU A 335 -14.88 -7.57 -19.95
N TRP A 336 -14.19 -6.43 -19.99
CA TRP A 336 -14.73 -5.09 -19.85
C TRP A 336 -14.47 -4.33 -21.16
N ASP A 337 -15.20 -3.33 -21.52
CA ASP A 337 -15.10 -2.64 -22.82
C ASP A 337 -15.24 -3.56 -24.06
N SER A 338 -15.88 -4.70 -23.88
CA SER A 338 -16.04 -5.74 -24.92
C SER A 338 -17.48 -5.86 -25.41
N ALA A 339 -18.33 -4.86 -25.11
CA ALA A 339 -19.77 -4.84 -25.43
C ALA A 339 -20.52 -6.10 -24.96
N VAL A 340 -20.15 -6.58 -23.76
CA VAL A 340 -20.76 -7.74 -23.10
C VAL A 340 -21.18 -7.42 -21.65
N THR A 341 -21.47 -6.14 -21.36
CA THR A 341 -22.02 -5.75 -20.05
C THR A 341 -23.42 -6.35 -19.86
N TRP A 342 -23.93 -6.34 -18.64
CA TRP A 342 -25.28 -6.81 -18.37
C TRP A 342 -26.33 -6.14 -19.25
N ALA A 343 -26.25 -4.81 -19.44
CA ALA A 343 -27.15 -4.06 -20.31
C ALA A 343 -27.04 -4.46 -21.79
N ASP A 344 -25.83 -4.82 -22.26
CA ASP A 344 -25.62 -5.28 -23.64
C ASP A 344 -26.20 -6.69 -23.87
N LEU A 345 -26.04 -7.57 -22.89
CA LEU A 345 -26.43 -8.99 -23.00
C LEU A 345 -27.91 -9.22 -22.67
N GLN A 346 -28.54 -8.35 -21.87
CA GLN A 346 -29.95 -8.43 -21.48
C GLN A 346 -30.66 -7.06 -21.65
N PRO A 347 -30.88 -6.61 -22.90
CA PRO A 347 -31.46 -5.30 -23.16
C PRO A 347 -32.90 -5.12 -22.66
N ALA A 348 -33.65 -6.21 -22.52
CA ALA A 348 -34.99 -6.23 -21.94
C ALA A 348 -35.14 -7.44 -20.99
N SER A 349 -36.06 -7.35 -20.06
CA SER A 349 -36.35 -8.45 -19.12
C SER A 349 -36.66 -9.76 -19.86
N GLY A 350 -35.94 -10.82 -19.55
CA GLY A 350 -36.09 -12.15 -20.19
C GLY A 350 -35.55 -12.26 -21.64
N THR A 351 -35.00 -11.15 -22.19
CA THR A 351 -34.47 -11.14 -23.57
C THR A 351 -32.95 -11.07 -23.52
N PHE A 352 -32.28 -12.07 -24.11
CA PHE A 352 -30.82 -12.15 -24.09
C PHE A 352 -30.23 -12.13 -25.52
N ASN A 353 -29.05 -11.49 -25.64
CA ASN A 353 -28.24 -11.51 -26.84
C ASN A 353 -26.81 -11.96 -26.51
N TRP A 354 -26.52 -13.22 -26.69
CA TRP A 354 -25.24 -13.83 -26.34
C TRP A 354 -24.17 -13.74 -27.44
N THR A 355 -24.52 -13.23 -28.65
CA THR A 355 -23.66 -13.25 -29.83
C THR A 355 -22.22 -12.74 -29.56
N LYS A 356 -22.09 -11.60 -28.87
CA LYS A 356 -20.78 -11.03 -28.56
C LYS A 356 -20.05 -11.79 -27.46
N LEU A 357 -20.76 -12.29 -26.46
CA LEU A 357 -20.18 -13.14 -25.41
C LEU A 357 -19.62 -14.42 -25.99
N ASP A 358 -20.39 -15.12 -26.86
CA ASP A 358 -19.96 -16.33 -27.53
C ASP A 358 -18.70 -16.10 -28.37
N ALA A 359 -18.66 -14.99 -29.11
CA ALA A 359 -17.48 -14.61 -29.89
C ALA A 359 -16.26 -14.37 -29.00
N ALA A 360 -16.45 -13.66 -27.87
CA ALA A 360 -15.38 -13.39 -26.92
C ALA A 360 -14.84 -14.67 -26.24
N LEU A 361 -15.72 -15.58 -25.86
CA LEU A 361 -15.32 -16.85 -25.24
C LEU A 361 -14.60 -17.77 -26.25
N ARG A 362 -15.06 -17.83 -27.51
CA ARG A 362 -14.35 -18.58 -28.59
C ARG A 362 -13.00 -17.93 -28.92
N PHE A 363 -12.90 -16.61 -28.88
CA PHE A 363 -11.64 -15.91 -29.05
C PHE A 363 -10.65 -16.30 -27.95
N ALA A 364 -11.06 -16.27 -26.67
CA ALA A 364 -10.24 -16.69 -25.55
C ALA A 364 -9.81 -18.16 -25.64
N GLN A 365 -10.73 -19.04 -26.04
CA GLN A 365 -10.45 -20.46 -26.28
C GLN A 365 -9.37 -20.65 -27.34
N LYS A 366 -9.49 -19.95 -28.48
CA LYS A 366 -8.48 -19.99 -29.54
C LYS A 366 -7.12 -19.46 -29.09
N ALA A 367 -7.10 -18.45 -28.22
CA ALA A 367 -5.89 -17.92 -27.63
C ALA A 367 -5.31 -18.80 -26.51
N GLY A 368 -6.08 -19.79 -26.00
CA GLY A 368 -5.65 -20.65 -24.89
C GLY A 368 -5.56 -19.93 -23.55
N VAL A 369 -6.42 -18.93 -23.32
CA VAL A 369 -6.38 -18.06 -22.12
C VAL A 369 -7.65 -18.20 -21.29
N SER A 370 -7.52 -17.99 -19.98
CA SER A 370 -8.64 -17.90 -19.05
C SER A 370 -9.45 -16.62 -19.25
N VAL A 371 -10.71 -16.62 -18.79
CA VAL A 371 -11.62 -15.48 -18.95
C VAL A 371 -12.12 -14.99 -17.60
N MET A 372 -12.04 -13.67 -17.40
CA MET A 372 -12.72 -12.92 -16.34
C MET A 372 -13.88 -12.14 -16.96
N TYR A 373 -15.10 -12.46 -16.56
CA TYR A 373 -16.28 -11.69 -16.91
C TYR A 373 -16.51 -10.59 -15.85
N VAL A 374 -16.87 -9.39 -16.30
CA VAL A 374 -17.15 -8.26 -15.41
C VAL A 374 -18.61 -7.88 -15.49
N LEU A 375 -19.32 -7.98 -14.36
CA LEU A 375 -20.68 -7.47 -14.26
C LEU A 375 -20.62 -5.94 -14.16
N GLY A 376 -21.50 -5.27 -14.88
CA GLY A 376 -21.63 -3.81 -14.79
C GLY A 376 -22.72 -3.30 -15.72
N ARG A 377 -23.10 -2.01 -15.53
CA ARG A 377 -24.15 -1.33 -16.27
C ARG A 377 -25.51 -2.03 -16.15
N THR A 378 -26.22 -1.71 -15.07
CA THR A 378 -27.60 -2.19 -14.89
C THR A 378 -28.44 -1.86 -16.13
N PRO A 379 -29.13 -2.81 -16.75
CA PRO A 379 -30.00 -2.52 -17.88
C PRO A 379 -31.16 -1.64 -17.46
N GLN A 380 -31.65 -0.79 -18.37
CA GLN A 380 -32.67 0.22 -18.06
C GLN A 380 -33.92 -0.38 -17.38
N TRP A 381 -34.36 -1.53 -17.82
CA TRP A 381 -35.55 -2.22 -17.27
C TRP A 381 -35.40 -2.64 -15.79
N ALA A 382 -34.17 -2.87 -15.33
CA ALA A 382 -33.86 -3.29 -13.97
C ALA A 382 -33.56 -2.14 -13.01
N ARG A 383 -33.42 -0.90 -13.52
CA ARG A 383 -33.13 0.29 -12.69
C ARG A 383 -34.39 0.79 -11.96
N PRO A 384 -34.24 1.48 -10.83
CA PRO A 384 -35.33 2.22 -10.20
C PRO A 384 -35.95 3.22 -11.19
N ASP A 385 -37.28 3.43 -11.14
CA ASP A 385 -37.97 4.35 -12.04
C ASP A 385 -37.42 5.78 -11.98
N SER A 386 -37.02 6.22 -10.79
CA SER A 386 -36.40 7.54 -10.57
C SER A 386 -34.99 7.66 -11.18
N GLN A 387 -34.37 6.56 -11.62
CA GLN A 387 -32.98 6.50 -12.12
C GLN A 387 -32.89 5.75 -13.46
N LYS A 388 -33.98 5.68 -14.23
CA LYS A 388 -34.04 4.94 -15.51
C LYS A 388 -32.92 5.32 -16.49
N ASP A 389 -32.54 6.58 -16.54
CA ASP A 389 -31.52 7.10 -17.45
C ASP A 389 -30.09 7.11 -16.87
N ASP A 390 -29.95 6.78 -15.58
CA ASP A 390 -28.63 6.70 -14.95
C ASP A 390 -28.01 5.29 -15.17
N VAL A 391 -27.04 5.22 -16.10
CA VAL A 391 -26.34 3.95 -16.42
C VAL A 391 -25.50 3.38 -15.26
N ALA A 392 -25.24 4.19 -14.24
CA ALA A 392 -24.53 3.81 -13.02
C ALA A 392 -25.48 3.44 -11.87
N ALA A 393 -26.80 3.51 -12.10
CA ALA A 393 -27.79 3.17 -11.08
C ALA A 393 -27.70 1.70 -10.65
N PRO A 394 -27.95 1.41 -9.35
CA PRO A 394 -28.10 0.04 -8.89
C PRO A 394 -29.34 -0.62 -9.53
N PRO A 395 -29.42 -1.95 -9.57
CA PRO A 395 -30.70 -2.60 -9.84
C PRO A 395 -31.68 -2.34 -8.70
N SER A 396 -32.97 -2.21 -9.01
CA SER A 396 -34.04 -2.05 -8.01
C SER A 396 -34.10 -3.25 -7.05
N ASP A 397 -33.84 -4.43 -7.57
CA ASP A 397 -33.70 -5.68 -6.81
C ASP A 397 -32.35 -6.35 -7.15
N PRO A 398 -31.44 -6.50 -6.17
CA PRO A 398 -30.15 -7.18 -6.35
C PRO A 398 -30.28 -8.62 -6.89
N ALA A 399 -31.41 -9.31 -6.62
CA ALA A 399 -31.63 -10.67 -7.10
C ALA A 399 -31.68 -10.75 -8.63
N THR A 400 -32.05 -9.68 -9.33
CA THR A 400 -32.07 -9.63 -10.80
C THR A 400 -30.67 -9.78 -11.40
N ALA A 401 -29.63 -9.28 -10.72
CA ALA A 401 -28.23 -9.47 -11.13
C ALA A 401 -27.82 -10.96 -11.03
N GLY A 402 -28.21 -11.63 -9.95
CA GLY A 402 -27.98 -13.07 -9.78
C GLY A 402 -28.74 -13.91 -10.84
N ALA A 403 -30.00 -13.54 -11.11
CA ALA A 403 -30.78 -14.21 -12.16
C ALA A 403 -30.13 -14.08 -13.55
N PHE A 404 -29.62 -12.90 -13.89
CA PHE A 404 -28.85 -12.68 -15.12
C PHE A 404 -27.60 -13.55 -15.15
N VAL A 405 -26.78 -13.56 -14.08
CA VAL A 405 -25.54 -14.35 -14.01
C VAL A 405 -25.84 -15.85 -14.09
N SER A 406 -26.94 -16.32 -13.48
CA SER A 406 -27.41 -17.71 -13.62
C SER A 406 -27.73 -18.06 -15.08
N ALA A 407 -28.46 -17.17 -15.78
CA ALA A 407 -28.79 -17.35 -17.19
C ALA A 407 -27.54 -17.36 -18.09
N LEU A 408 -26.57 -16.45 -17.81
CA LEU A 408 -25.29 -16.40 -18.50
C LEU A 408 -24.50 -17.71 -18.32
N CYS A 409 -24.37 -18.17 -17.09
CA CYS A 409 -23.65 -19.41 -16.79
C CYS A 409 -24.31 -20.62 -17.44
N GLN A 410 -25.64 -20.72 -17.39
CA GLN A 410 -26.40 -21.80 -18.07
C GLN A 410 -26.23 -21.75 -19.59
N HIS A 411 -26.22 -20.53 -20.19
CA HIS A 411 -25.97 -20.36 -21.60
C HIS A 411 -24.57 -20.89 -21.99
N VAL A 412 -23.54 -20.47 -21.27
CA VAL A 412 -22.14 -20.91 -21.50
C VAL A 412 -22.03 -22.42 -21.50
N LYS A 413 -22.69 -23.10 -20.54
CA LYS A 413 -22.71 -24.59 -20.46
C LYS A 413 -23.47 -25.22 -21.59
N SER A 414 -24.69 -24.76 -21.88
CA SER A 414 -25.56 -25.36 -22.89
C SER A 414 -25.03 -25.17 -24.31
N ALA A 415 -24.32 -24.05 -24.56
CA ALA A 415 -23.69 -23.75 -25.84
C ALA A 415 -22.30 -24.42 -26.02
N GLY A 416 -21.82 -25.18 -25.03
CA GLY A 416 -20.52 -25.85 -25.05
C GLY A 416 -19.35 -24.88 -25.19
N LEU A 417 -19.46 -23.70 -24.59
CA LEU A 417 -18.44 -22.69 -24.60
C LEU A 417 -17.43 -22.94 -23.46
N PRO A 418 -16.20 -22.39 -23.53
CA PRO A 418 -15.25 -22.48 -22.45
C PRO A 418 -15.80 -21.80 -21.17
N ALA A 419 -15.59 -22.45 -20.03
CA ALA A 419 -16.03 -21.90 -18.75
C ALA A 419 -15.38 -20.55 -18.46
N ILE A 420 -16.14 -19.63 -17.88
CA ILE A 420 -15.65 -18.37 -17.36
C ILE A 420 -14.92 -18.67 -16.04
N THR A 421 -13.63 -18.34 -15.97
CA THR A 421 -12.76 -18.67 -14.83
C THR A 421 -13.10 -17.85 -13.60
N SER A 422 -13.41 -16.56 -13.79
CA SER A 422 -13.81 -15.68 -12.69
C SER A 422 -14.86 -14.65 -13.12
N TYR A 423 -15.63 -14.21 -12.14
CA TYR A 423 -16.65 -13.16 -12.26
C TYR A 423 -16.28 -12.01 -11.33
N GLU A 424 -15.98 -10.85 -11.87
CA GLU A 424 -15.83 -9.61 -11.10
C GLU A 424 -17.21 -8.99 -10.90
N ALA A 425 -17.60 -8.81 -9.63
CA ALA A 425 -18.99 -8.48 -9.28
C ALA A 425 -19.44 -7.09 -9.75
N TRP A 426 -18.53 -6.15 -9.94
CA TRP A 426 -18.77 -4.83 -10.56
C TRP A 426 -17.46 -4.12 -10.89
N ASN A 427 -17.49 -3.24 -11.92
CA ASN A 427 -16.37 -2.39 -12.28
C ASN A 427 -16.39 -1.09 -11.46
N GLU A 428 -15.26 -0.72 -10.82
CA GLU A 428 -15.01 0.55 -10.11
C GLU A 428 -16.18 1.03 -9.24
N GLY A 429 -16.71 0.12 -8.41
CA GLY A 429 -17.91 0.37 -7.59
C GLY A 429 -17.78 1.52 -6.58
N ASN A 430 -16.61 2.10 -6.39
CA ASN A 430 -16.38 3.28 -5.59
C ASN A 430 -16.46 4.61 -6.37
N LEU A 431 -16.60 4.57 -7.70
CA LEU A 431 -16.68 5.76 -8.54
C LEU A 431 -18.12 5.99 -9.01
N LYS A 432 -18.60 7.24 -8.90
CA LYS A 432 -19.97 7.63 -9.29
C LYS A 432 -20.27 7.44 -10.77
N SER A 433 -19.26 7.38 -11.61
CA SER A 433 -19.39 7.07 -13.04
C SER A 433 -19.84 5.62 -13.31
N TYR A 434 -19.66 4.74 -12.34
CA TYR A 434 -19.98 3.31 -12.48
C TYR A 434 -20.99 2.80 -11.45
N TRP A 435 -21.12 3.47 -10.29
CA TRP A 435 -22.05 3.09 -9.25
C TRP A 435 -22.58 4.30 -8.47
N THR A 436 -23.88 4.56 -8.54
CA THR A 436 -24.55 5.64 -7.79
C THR A 436 -25.33 5.15 -6.58
N GLY A 437 -25.45 3.82 -6.40
CA GLY A 437 -26.05 3.21 -5.25
C GLY A 437 -25.22 3.29 -3.97
N THR A 438 -25.73 2.68 -2.89
CA THR A 438 -25.01 2.60 -1.61
C THR A 438 -24.00 1.45 -1.61
N PRO A 439 -23.02 1.46 -0.69
CA PRO A 439 -22.11 0.34 -0.48
C PRO A 439 -22.82 -0.98 -0.15
N GLU A 440 -23.92 -0.91 0.62
CA GLU A 440 -24.72 -2.08 0.99
C GLU A 440 -25.45 -2.68 -0.20
N GLN A 441 -25.96 -1.84 -1.12
CA GLN A 441 -26.57 -2.31 -2.36
C GLN A 441 -25.55 -3.02 -3.24
N LEU A 442 -24.31 -2.50 -3.33
CA LEU A 442 -23.23 -3.15 -4.08
C LEU A 442 -22.86 -4.51 -3.46
N ALA A 443 -22.80 -4.59 -2.14
CA ALA A 443 -22.54 -5.84 -1.43
C ALA A 443 -23.67 -6.86 -1.64
N ALA A 444 -24.93 -6.43 -1.69
CA ALA A 444 -26.08 -7.29 -1.99
C ALA A 444 -26.03 -7.82 -3.43
N VAL A 445 -25.66 -6.99 -4.41
CA VAL A 445 -25.40 -7.42 -5.80
C VAL A 445 -24.25 -8.43 -5.84
N THR A 446 -23.14 -8.15 -5.16
CA THR A 446 -21.99 -9.07 -5.09
C THR A 446 -22.42 -10.45 -4.53
N LYS A 447 -23.21 -10.46 -3.45
CA LYS A 447 -23.73 -11.71 -2.88
C LYS A 447 -24.64 -12.45 -3.86
N SER A 448 -25.51 -11.75 -4.55
CA SER A 448 -26.41 -12.34 -5.54
C SER A 448 -25.63 -12.97 -6.69
N VAL A 449 -24.56 -12.32 -7.17
CA VAL A 449 -23.64 -12.88 -8.16
C VAL A 449 -22.92 -14.11 -7.61
N TYR A 450 -22.43 -14.04 -6.37
CA TYR A 450 -21.76 -15.17 -5.72
C TYR A 450 -22.66 -16.40 -5.65
N ASP A 451 -23.88 -16.24 -5.13
CA ASP A 451 -24.83 -17.36 -5.01
C ASP A 451 -25.17 -17.96 -6.38
N ALA A 452 -25.35 -17.13 -7.41
CA ALA A 452 -25.63 -17.56 -8.79
C ALA A 452 -24.47 -18.35 -9.41
N VAL A 453 -23.24 -17.85 -9.31
CA VAL A 453 -22.04 -18.53 -9.83
C VAL A 453 -21.82 -19.84 -9.09
N LYS A 454 -21.88 -19.84 -7.75
CA LYS A 454 -21.65 -21.06 -6.96
C LYS A 454 -22.74 -22.10 -7.16
N GLY A 455 -23.97 -21.70 -7.46
CA GLY A 455 -25.06 -22.60 -7.83
C GLY A 455 -24.93 -23.21 -9.22
N CYS A 456 -24.25 -22.53 -10.16
CA CYS A 456 -24.11 -23.01 -11.54
C CYS A 456 -22.72 -23.64 -11.80
N GLU A 457 -21.62 -22.92 -11.45
CA GLU A 457 -20.24 -23.36 -11.69
C GLU A 457 -19.40 -23.12 -10.42
N PRO A 458 -19.45 -24.04 -9.43
CA PRO A 458 -18.78 -23.86 -8.14
C PRO A 458 -17.27 -23.65 -8.23
N SER A 459 -16.64 -24.13 -9.31
CA SER A 459 -15.19 -23.99 -9.54
C SER A 459 -14.79 -22.60 -9.99
N SER A 460 -15.70 -21.80 -10.56
CA SER A 460 -15.44 -20.43 -10.96
C SER A 460 -15.32 -19.52 -9.73
N GLN A 461 -14.39 -18.58 -9.80
CA GLN A 461 -14.17 -17.59 -8.72
C GLN A 461 -15.14 -16.42 -8.85
N VAL A 462 -15.58 -15.90 -7.73
CA VAL A 462 -16.30 -14.62 -7.64
C VAL A 462 -15.42 -13.61 -6.93
N LEU A 463 -15.12 -12.53 -7.61
CA LEU A 463 -14.25 -11.48 -7.10
C LEU A 463 -15.09 -10.29 -6.68
N ALA A 464 -14.65 -9.58 -5.64
CA ALA A 464 -15.26 -8.33 -5.19
C ALA A 464 -15.35 -7.33 -6.35
N ALA A 465 -16.24 -6.35 -6.25
CA ALA A 465 -16.23 -5.21 -7.17
C ALA A 465 -14.89 -4.48 -7.08
N SER A 466 -14.32 -4.10 -8.23
CA SER A 466 -13.06 -3.33 -8.23
C SER A 466 -13.24 -1.93 -7.66
N GLY A 467 -12.12 -1.40 -7.15
CA GLY A 467 -12.04 -0.04 -6.68
C GLY A 467 -10.80 0.67 -7.20
N GLY A 468 -10.98 1.88 -7.74
CA GLY A 468 -9.86 2.75 -8.08
C GLY A 468 -9.24 3.36 -6.81
N MET A 469 -7.94 3.16 -6.61
CA MET A 469 -7.24 3.57 -5.38
C MET A 469 -6.68 5.00 -5.43
N ARG A 470 -6.59 5.61 -6.60
CA ARG A 470 -5.99 6.94 -6.80
C ARG A 470 -6.73 8.07 -6.06
N LEU A 471 -8.03 7.93 -5.84
CA LEU A 471 -8.86 8.93 -5.18
C LEU A 471 -9.16 8.51 -3.73
N ALA A 472 -8.48 9.11 -2.77
CA ALA A 472 -8.59 8.76 -1.35
C ALA A 472 -10.03 8.89 -0.78
N ASN A 473 -10.80 9.90 -1.22
CA ASN A 473 -12.16 10.08 -0.72
C ASN A 473 -13.12 8.96 -1.16
N PRO A 474 -13.24 8.56 -2.45
CA PRO A 474 -13.99 7.38 -2.84
C PRO A 474 -13.53 6.07 -2.17
N VAL A 475 -12.25 5.91 -1.91
CA VAL A 475 -11.76 4.74 -1.14
C VAL A 475 -12.35 4.75 0.26
N LYS A 476 -12.27 5.87 0.97
CA LYS A 476 -12.76 5.99 2.35
C LYS A 476 -14.29 5.93 2.45
N THR A 477 -15.01 6.60 1.54
CA THR A 477 -16.46 6.82 1.67
C THR A 477 -17.34 5.81 0.93
N ALA A 478 -16.75 5.03 0.03
CA ALA A 478 -17.47 4.02 -0.73
C ALA A 478 -16.79 2.64 -0.66
N TYR A 479 -15.48 2.52 -0.95
CA TYR A 479 -14.84 1.22 -1.03
C TYR A 479 -14.72 0.51 0.33
N VAL A 480 -14.20 1.19 1.36
CA VAL A 480 -14.12 0.61 2.72
C VAL A 480 -15.50 0.25 3.27
N PRO A 481 -16.54 1.10 3.19
CA PRO A 481 -17.91 0.71 3.56
C PRO A 481 -18.46 -0.49 2.77
N TYR A 482 -18.16 -0.60 1.47
CA TYR A 482 -18.52 -1.78 0.67
C TYR A 482 -17.87 -3.05 1.21
N LEU A 483 -16.57 -3.03 1.50
CA LEU A 483 -15.88 -4.15 2.11
C LEU A 483 -16.48 -4.53 3.48
N GLN A 484 -16.80 -3.54 4.31
CA GLN A 484 -17.47 -3.76 5.59
C GLN A 484 -18.87 -4.38 5.40
N ALA A 485 -19.61 -3.96 4.38
CA ALA A 485 -20.90 -4.57 4.04
C ALA A 485 -20.74 -6.02 3.57
N LEU A 486 -19.71 -6.34 2.79
CA LEU A 486 -19.36 -7.74 2.46
C LEU A 486 -19.06 -8.56 3.72
N GLY A 487 -18.36 -7.97 4.69
CA GLY A 487 -18.08 -8.61 5.97
C GLY A 487 -19.34 -9.00 6.72
N LYS A 488 -20.34 -8.12 6.75
CA LYS A 488 -21.67 -8.41 7.37
C LYS A 488 -22.41 -9.55 6.66
N LEU A 489 -22.12 -9.79 5.38
CA LEU A 489 -22.69 -10.88 4.57
C LEU A 489 -21.84 -12.16 4.58
N GLY A 490 -20.76 -12.23 5.40
CA GLY A 490 -19.89 -13.39 5.51
C GLY A 490 -18.87 -13.53 4.39
N TRP A 491 -18.52 -12.43 3.71
CA TRP A 491 -17.52 -12.37 2.63
C TRP A 491 -17.86 -13.28 1.44
N PRO A 492 -19.01 -13.08 0.76
CA PRO A 492 -19.42 -13.90 -0.39
C PRO A 492 -18.58 -13.56 -1.64
N ILE A 493 -17.30 -13.86 -1.57
CA ILE A 493 -16.29 -13.64 -2.62
C ILE A 493 -15.15 -14.63 -2.44
N ASP A 494 -14.41 -14.90 -3.51
CA ASP A 494 -13.20 -15.74 -3.50
C ASP A 494 -11.91 -14.93 -3.59
N GLY A 495 -11.97 -13.66 -3.99
CA GLY A 495 -10.83 -12.76 -4.13
C GLY A 495 -11.23 -11.29 -4.19
N TYR A 496 -10.25 -10.43 -4.23
CA TYR A 496 -10.41 -8.97 -4.32
C TYR A 496 -9.89 -8.46 -5.65
N THR A 497 -10.50 -7.39 -6.14
CA THR A 497 -10.03 -6.67 -7.34
C THR A 497 -9.72 -5.21 -7.02
N VAL A 498 -8.74 -4.67 -7.73
CA VAL A 498 -8.27 -3.29 -7.56
C VAL A 498 -7.84 -2.71 -8.90
N HIS A 499 -7.93 -1.39 -9.05
CA HIS A 499 -7.35 -0.63 -10.16
C HIS A 499 -6.32 0.34 -9.59
N ASP A 500 -5.05 0.02 -9.80
CA ASP A 500 -3.94 0.77 -9.19
C ASP A 500 -3.26 1.74 -10.17
N TYR A 501 -4.06 2.40 -11.03
CA TYR A 501 -3.54 3.46 -11.92
C TYR A 501 -2.90 4.58 -11.11
N PRO A 502 -1.61 4.85 -11.25
CA PRO A 502 -1.01 6.09 -10.75
C PRO A 502 -1.61 7.33 -11.41
N ASP A 503 -1.37 8.50 -10.85
CA ASP A 503 -1.71 9.74 -11.56
C ASP A 503 -0.90 9.89 -12.86
N GLY A 504 -1.39 10.71 -13.79
CA GLY A 504 -0.82 10.84 -15.12
C GLY A 504 0.64 11.28 -15.21
N GLN A 505 1.24 11.74 -14.13
CA GLN A 505 2.65 12.14 -14.06
C GLN A 505 3.52 11.18 -13.24
N SER A 506 2.90 10.20 -12.59
CA SER A 506 3.55 9.22 -11.73
C SER A 506 3.79 7.89 -12.45
N GLY A 507 4.62 7.04 -11.87
CA GLY A 507 5.01 5.75 -12.43
C GLY A 507 4.89 4.60 -11.43
N PRO A 508 5.63 3.49 -11.62
CA PRO A 508 5.52 2.27 -10.82
C PRO A 508 5.69 2.45 -9.32
N ASN A 509 6.52 3.40 -8.88
CA ASN A 509 6.69 3.67 -7.44
C ASN A 509 5.40 4.19 -6.78
N GLU A 510 4.56 4.92 -7.52
CA GLU A 510 3.26 5.36 -7.01
C GLU A 510 2.25 4.21 -6.98
N ARG A 511 2.26 3.31 -7.97
CA ARG A 511 1.45 2.09 -7.93
C ARG A 511 1.69 1.27 -6.66
N VAL A 512 2.95 1.11 -6.24
CA VAL A 512 3.28 0.39 -5.00
C VAL A 512 2.61 1.04 -3.78
N LYS A 513 2.50 2.36 -3.75
CA LYS A 513 1.78 3.07 -2.68
C LYS A 513 0.26 2.88 -2.76
N LEU A 514 -0.30 2.82 -3.98
CA LEU A 514 -1.72 2.50 -4.16
C LEU A 514 -2.04 1.08 -3.70
N LEU A 515 -1.17 0.10 -3.98
CA LEU A 515 -1.27 -1.25 -3.43
C LEU A 515 -1.24 -1.26 -1.89
N ALA A 516 -0.40 -0.43 -1.28
CA ALA A 516 -0.38 -0.28 0.17
C ALA A 516 -1.68 0.34 0.70
N THR A 517 -2.24 1.34 0.01
CA THR A 517 -3.55 1.94 0.31
C THR A 517 -4.66 0.90 0.23
N PHE A 518 -4.65 0.07 -0.81
CA PHE A 518 -5.60 -1.02 -0.97
C PHE A 518 -5.52 -2.04 0.18
N LYS A 519 -4.33 -2.51 0.52
CA LYS A 519 -4.11 -3.42 1.66
C LYS A 519 -4.56 -2.82 2.99
N SER A 520 -4.36 -1.52 3.17
CA SER A 520 -4.87 -0.78 4.33
C SER A 520 -6.40 -0.74 4.36
N ALA A 521 -7.06 -0.56 3.19
CA ALA A 521 -8.51 -0.60 3.09
C ALA A 521 -9.07 -1.99 3.47
N LEU A 522 -8.46 -3.07 2.96
CA LEU A 522 -8.81 -4.45 3.34
C LEU A 522 -8.68 -4.67 4.85
N SER A 523 -7.54 -4.27 5.42
CA SER A 523 -7.29 -4.39 6.87
C SER A 523 -8.29 -3.59 7.70
N SER A 524 -8.61 -2.36 7.29
CA SER A 524 -9.58 -1.48 7.97
C SER A 524 -11.01 -2.05 7.96
N ALA A 525 -11.34 -2.86 6.96
CA ALA A 525 -12.62 -3.53 6.85
C ALA A 525 -12.67 -4.90 7.55
N GLY A 526 -11.56 -5.37 8.13
CA GLY A 526 -11.46 -6.71 8.71
C GLY A 526 -11.52 -7.82 7.66
N ALA A 527 -11.05 -7.56 6.45
CA ALA A 527 -11.13 -8.47 5.33
C ALA A 527 -10.24 -9.72 5.52
N PRO A 528 -10.74 -10.94 5.27
CA PRO A 528 -9.93 -12.15 5.32
C PRO A 528 -8.88 -12.17 4.19
N VAL A 529 -7.80 -12.89 4.40
CA VAL A 529 -6.76 -13.07 3.37
C VAL A 529 -7.34 -13.90 2.22
N LYS A 530 -7.36 -13.32 1.03
CA LYS A 530 -7.81 -13.95 -0.22
C LYS A 530 -6.93 -13.47 -1.38
N PRO A 531 -6.92 -14.15 -2.54
CA PRO A 531 -6.24 -13.70 -3.76
C PRO A 531 -6.59 -12.25 -4.14
N VAL A 532 -5.62 -11.54 -4.72
CA VAL A 532 -5.77 -10.15 -5.15
C VAL A 532 -5.44 -10.03 -6.63
N TYR A 533 -6.28 -9.33 -7.36
CA TYR A 533 -6.17 -9.09 -8.80
C TYR A 533 -6.15 -7.58 -9.07
N ASP A 534 -5.09 -7.08 -9.72
CA ASP A 534 -5.07 -5.73 -10.28
C ASP A 534 -5.69 -5.79 -11.68
N THR A 535 -6.99 -5.52 -11.75
CA THR A 535 -7.80 -5.82 -12.93
C THR A 535 -7.76 -4.74 -14.01
N GLU A 536 -7.12 -3.59 -13.73
CA GLU A 536 -6.80 -2.57 -14.74
C GLU A 536 -5.54 -1.80 -14.37
N LEU A 537 -4.54 -1.80 -15.25
CA LEU A 537 -3.31 -1.03 -15.07
C LEU A 537 -2.75 -0.49 -16.39
N ASN A 538 -2.43 0.77 -16.40
CA ASN A 538 -1.55 1.46 -17.34
C ASN A 538 -0.96 2.68 -16.62
N TYR A 539 -0.08 3.42 -17.26
CA TYR A 539 0.56 4.60 -16.71
C TYR A 539 0.33 5.81 -17.62
N GLY A 540 0.47 7.01 -17.08
CA GLY A 540 0.33 8.23 -17.85
C GLY A 540 -1.11 8.66 -18.16
N LEU A 541 -2.14 8.00 -17.59
CA LEU A 541 -3.55 8.32 -17.85
C LEU A 541 -3.98 9.62 -17.16
N ALA A 542 -4.67 10.49 -17.90
CA ALA A 542 -5.41 11.60 -17.33
C ALA A 542 -6.63 11.10 -16.53
N GLY A 543 -7.13 11.97 -15.60
CA GLY A 543 -8.40 11.77 -14.90
C GLY A 543 -8.62 10.43 -14.17
N PRO A 544 -9.60 10.35 -13.28
CA PRO A 544 -10.53 11.43 -12.85
C PRO A 544 -9.85 12.48 -11.95
N SER A 545 -8.54 12.48 -11.82
CA SER A 545 -7.71 13.48 -11.13
C SER A 545 -7.47 14.68 -12.07
N PRO A 546 -7.29 15.92 -11.57
CA PRO A 546 -6.91 17.07 -12.37
C PRO A 546 -5.50 17.01 -12.96
N THR A 547 -4.72 15.98 -12.62
CA THR A 547 -3.37 15.76 -13.16
C THR A 547 -3.48 15.35 -14.64
N PRO A 548 -2.85 16.09 -15.57
CA PRO A 548 -2.89 15.73 -16.99
C PRO A 548 -2.19 14.40 -17.25
N GLY A 549 -2.66 13.68 -18.24
CA GLY A 549 -1.95 12.52 -18.77
C GLY A 549 -0.65 12.92 -19.48
N ARG A 550 0.20 11.93 -19.74
CA ARG A 550 1.40 12.09 -20.57
C ARG A 550 1.71 10.81 -21.33
N GLN A 551 2.28 10.96 -22.51
CA GLN A 551 2.86 9.83 -23.23
C GLN A 551 4.18 9.42 -22.57
N ILE A 552 4.37 8.10 -22.41
CA ILE A 552 5.55 7.48 -21.83
C ILE A 552 6.14 6.54 -22.88
N THR A 553 7.43 6.69 -23.19
CA THR A 553 8.12 5.94 -24.25
C THR A 553 9.51 5.49 -23.80
N GLY A 554 10.21 4.70 -24.62
CA GLY A 554 11.57 4.24 -24.38
C GLY A 554 11.73 3.46 -23.07
N ASP A 555 12.88 3.60 -22.41
CA ASP A 555 13.24 2.89 -21.19
C ASP A 555 12.22 3.09 -20.05
N GLU A 556 11.58 4.26 -19.97
CA GLU A 556 10.56 4.51 -18.95
C GLU A 556 9.31 3.66 -19.18
N ALA A 557 8.86 3.54 -20.44
CA ALA A 557 7.71 2.69 -20.78
C ALA A 557 8.04 1.21 -20.60
N MET A 558 9.20 0.78 -21.08
CA MET A 558 9.68 -0.60 -20.91
C MET A 558 9.80 -0.97 -19.43
N GLY A 559 10.39 -0.07 -18.63
CA GLY A 559 10.51 -0.25 -17.20
C GLY A 559 9.17 -0.32 -16.49
N ALA A 560 8.22 0.52 -16.86
CA ALA A 560 6.89 0.55 -16.27
C ALA A 560 6.09 -0.74 -16.58
N ILE A 561 6.11 -1.21 -17.83
CA ILE A 561 5.49 -2.49 -18.22
C ILE A 561 6.12 -3.66 -17.45
N SER A 562 7.43 -3.77 -17.45
CA SER A 562 8.11 -4.86 -16.76
C SER A 562 7.83 -4.85 -15.25
N ARG A 563 7.91 -3.68 -14.63
CA ARG A 563 7.63 -3.53 -13.20
C ARG A 563 6.17 -3.77 -12.84
N ALA A 564 5.21 -3.57 -13.74
CA ALA A 564 3.83 -3.93 -13.50
C ALA A 564 3.70 -5.39 -13.03
N TYR A 565 4.44 -6.31 -13.63
CA TYR A 565 4.41 -7.74 -13.31
C TYR A 565 5.42 -8.15 -12.25
N ILE A 566 6.63 -7.58 -12.25
CA ILE A 566 7.64 -7.85 -11.21
C ILE A 566 7.13 -7.38 -9.85
N ASP A 567 6.57 -6.18 -9.75
CA ASP A 567 6.01 -5.66 -8.50
C ASP A 567 4.76 -6.44 -8.08
N SER A 568 3.97 -6.98 -9.03
CA SER A 568 2.84 -7.86 -8.72
C SER A 568 3.29 -9.13 -8.01
N VAL A 569 4.29 -9.82 -8.55
CA VAL A 569 4.91 -10.99 -7.88
C VAL A 569 5.48 -10.60 -6.52
N ARG A 570 6.19 -9.47 -6.47
CA ARG A 570 6.84 -8.97 -5.27
C ARG A 570 5.85 -8.66 -4.14
N TYR A 571 4.70 -8.10 -4.46
CA TYR A 571 3.71 -7.63 -3.48
C TYR A 571 2.48 -8.52 -3.34
N GLY A 572 2.50 -9.70 -3.92
CA GLY A 572 1.45 -10.71 -3.73
C GLY A 572 0.15 -10.38 -4.47
N ILE A 573 0.26 -9.97 -5.73
CA ILE A 573 -0.85 -9.81 -6.67
C ILE A 573 -0.87 -11.04 -7.57
N ASP A 574 -2.00 -11.73 -7.66
CA ASP A 574 -2.14 -13.00 -8.37
C ASP A 574 -2.23 -12.83 -9.89
N SER A 575 -2.82 -11.71 -10.36
CA SER A 575 -2.86 -11.32 -11.77
C SER A 575 -2.89 -9.81 -11.91
N THR A 576 -2.25 -9.29 -12.96
CA THR A 576 -2.30 -7.89 -13.35
C THR A 576 -2.73 -7.78 -14.80
N PHE A 577 -3.82 -7.04 -15.04
CA PHE A 577 -4.40 -6.88 -16.35
C PHE A 577 -3.96 -5.57 -16.98
N TRP A 578 -3.21 -5.69 -18.08
CA TRP A 578 -2.77 -4.51 -18.83
C TRP A 578 -3.95 -3.87 -19.56
N TYR A 579 -4.18 -2.62 -19.32
CA TYR A 579 -5.21 -1.82 -19.98
C TYR A 579 -4.54 -0.88 -20.99
N LEU A 580 -4.58 -1.13 -22.32
CA LEU A 580 -5.14 -2.30 -22.99
C LEU A 580 -4.36 -2.59 -24.28
N TRP A 581 -4.66 -3.68 -24.95
CA TRP A 581 -4.23 -3.95 -26.33
C TRP A 581 -5.15 -3.23 -27.31
N THR A 582 -4.59 -2.46 -28.23
CA THR A 582 -5.33 -1.63 -29.18
C THR A 582 -4.92 -1.91 -30.63
N GLY A 583 -5.72 -1.38 -31.61
CA GLY A 583 -5.37 -1.43 -33.04
C GLY A 583 -4.33 -0.39 -33.47
N GLY A 584 -4.11 0.62 -32.64
CA GLY A 584 -3.20 1.72 -32.86
C GLY A 584 -3.15 2.59 -31.61
N ASN A 585 -2.57 3.77 -31.67
CA ASN A 585 -2.49 4.68 -30.53
C ASN A 585 -3.89 5.05 -30.02
N TYR A 586 -4.03 5.11 -28.71
CA TYR A 586 -5.24 5.50 -28.02
C TYR A 586 -4.89 6.60 -27.01
N ASP A 587 -5.43 7.78 -27.21
CA ASP A 587 -5.02 9.00 -26.49
C ASP A 587 -5.22 8.94 -24.97
N LEU A 588 -6.11 8.07 -24.49
CA LEU A 588 -6.29 7.84 -23.06
C LEU A 588 -5.05 7.24 -22.41
N LEU A 589 -4.27 6.44 -23.14
CA LEU A 589 -3.17 5.64 -22.60
C LEU A 589 -1.85 6.40 -22.66
N GLY A 590 -1.11 6.44 -21.57
CA GLY A 590 0.23 7.01 -21.59
C GLY A 590 1.27 6.03 -22.15
N ILE A 591 1.07 4.71 -21.99
CA ILE A 591 1.91 3.68 -22.59
C ILE A 591 1.07 2.90 -23.61
N GLN A 592 1.51 2.93 -24.87
CA GLN A 592 0.86 2.26 -25.98
C GLN A 592 1.34 0.81 -26.11
N LEU A 593 0.39 -0.11 -26.33
CA LEU A 593 0.70 -1.53 -26.59
C LEU A 593 -0.22 -2.05 -27.72
N HIS A 594 0.33 -2.24 -28.91
CA HIS A 594 -0.35 -2.75 -30.10
C HIS A 594 0.62 -3.37 -31.09
N SER A 595 0.14 -3.90 -32.21
CA SER A 595 0.96 -4.63 -33.18
C SER A 595 2.16 -3.85 -33.74
N ALA A 596 2.03 -2.54 -33.89
CA ALA A 596 3.09 -1.66 -34.44
C ALA A 596 4.11 -1.17 -33.38
N THR A 597 3.84 -1.30 -32.09
CA THR A 597 4.84 -0.94 -31.06
C THR A 597 5.97 -1.99 -31.02
N THR A 598 7.22 -1.56 -30.80
CA THR A 598 8.39 -2.44 -30.66
C THR A 598 8.80 -2.56 -29.20
N ASP A 599 9.32 -1.49 -28.62
CA ASP A 599 9.89 -1.48 -27.26
C ASP A 599 8.92 -2.01 -26.21
N THR A 600 7.66 -1.58 -26.24
CA THR A 600 6.63 -2.00 -25.29
C THR A 600 6.23 -3.46 -25.43
N LYS A 601 6.17 -3.98 -26.68
CA LYS A 601 5.93 -5.42 -26.93
C LYS A 601 7.11 -6.26 -26.47
N ASP A 602 8.34 -5.81 -26.76
CA ASP A 602 9.54 -6.51 -26.36
C ASP A 602 9.63 -6.59 -24.84
N ALA A 603 9.41 -5.48 -24.15
CA ALA A 603 9.39 -5.42 -22.68
C ALA A 603 8.33 -6.36 -22.09
N TYR A 604 7.11 -6.36 -22.65
CA TYR A 604 6.03 -7.23 -22.20
C TYR A 604 6.39 -8.73 -22.40
N ASN A 605 6.78 -9.12 -23.62
CA ASN A 605 7.09 -10.51 -23.96
C ASN A 605 8.33 -11.01 -23.20
N THR A 606 9.36 -10.17 -23.08
CA THR A 606 10.59 -10.52 -22.36
C THR A 606 10.30 -10.69 -20.87
N THR A 607 9.52 -9.81 -20.27
CA THR A 607 9.11 -9.95 -18.85
C THR A 607 8.28 -11.22 -18.66
N TYR A 608 7.35 -11.52 -19.57
CA TYR A 608 6.59 -12.77 -19.56
C TYR A 608 7.53 -13.98 -19.56
N SER A 609 8.52 -14.00 -20.47
CA SER A 609 9.47 -15.10 -20.60
C SER A 609 10.39 -15.27 -19.38
N TRP A 610 10.69 -14.19 -18.68
CA TRP A 610 11.50 -14.24 -17.46
C TRP A 610 10.72 -14.76 -16.27
N LEU A 611 9.45 -14.37 -16.14
CA LEU A 611 8.66 -14.65 -14.94
C LEU A 611 7.88 -15.95 -15.02
N VAL A 612 7.18 -16.22 -16.13
CA VAL A 612 6.29 -17.40 -16.23
C VAL A 612 7.09 -18.70 -16.13
N GLY A 613 6.67 -19.57 -15.22
CA GLY A 613 7.37 -20.82 -14.90
C GLY A 613 8.52 -20.68 -13.88
N SER A 614 8.96 -19.45 -13.60
CA SER A 614 9.95 -19.21 -12.55
C SER A 614 9.29 -19.12 -11.15
N ARG A 615 10.12 -19.10 -10.10
CA ARG A 615 9.71 -18.92 -8.70
C ARG A 615 10.50 -17.79 -8.09
N VAL A 616 9.83 -16.84 -7.44
CA VAL A 616 10.52 -15.81 -6.68
C VAL A 616 11.22 -16.42 -5.48
N GLN A 617 12.48 -16.07 -5.28
CA GLN A 617 13.27 -16.50 -4.13
C GLN A 617 13.31 -15.42 -3.06
N ARG A 618 13.61 -14.20 -3.47
CA ARG A 618 13.73 -13.03 -2.59
C ARG A 618 13.79 -11.75 -3.41
N CYS A 619 13.31 -10.66 -2.83
CA CYS A 619 13.46 -9.31 -3.37
C CYS A 619 13.95 -8.36 -2.29
N GLN A 620 14.64 -7.29 -2.67
CA GLN A 620 15.06 -6.24 -1.74
C GLN A 620 15.38 -4.94 -2.47
N ASP A 621 15.24 -3.81 -1.75
CA ASP A 621 15.67 -2.49 -2.20
C ASP A 621 17.00 -2.10 -1.54
N PHE A 622 17.88 -1.52 -2.33
CA PHE A 622 19.19 -1.02 -1.91
C PHE A 622 19.31 0.45 -2.30
N GLY A 623 18.67 1.32 -1.52
CA GLY A 623 18.54 2.72 -1.87
C GLY A 623 17.71 2.91 -3.15
N ALA A 624 18.36 3.37 -4.23
CA ALA A 624 17.69 3.55 -5.52
C ALA A 624 17.62 2.26 -6.36
N VAL A 625 18.37 1.21 -6.00
CA VAL A 625 18.41 -0.07 -6.73
C VAL A 625 17.49 -1.07 -6.08
N SER A 626 16.69 -1.75 -6.89
CA SER A 626 15.89 -2.91 -6.49
C SER A 626 16.43 -4.18 -7.14
N ALA A 627 16.35 -5.29 -6.42
CA ALA A 627 16.75 -6.60 -6.91
C ALA A 627 15.75 -7.67 -6.51
N CYS A 628 15.38 -8.53 -7.46
CA CYS A 628 14.60 -9.74 -7.18
C CYS A 628 15.32 -10.95 -7.77
N GLN A 629 15.52 -11.98 -6.95
CA GLN A 629 16.11 -13.24 -7.37
C GLN A 629 15.02 -14.28 -7.62
N PHE A 630 15.18 -14.98 -8.73
CA PHE A 630 14.26 -16.03 -9.18
C PHE A 630 15.01 -17.33 -9.45
N SER A 631 14.28 -18.44 -9.38
CA SER A 631 14.73 -19.74 -9.90
C SER A 631 13.75 -20.23 -10.96
N GLY A 632 14.25 -20.76 -12.08
CA GLY A 632 13.45 -21.28 -13.17
C GLY A 632 14.30 -21.71 -14.36
N GLY A 633 13.78 -22.61 -15.21
CA GLY A 633 14.49 -23.07 -16.39
C GLY A 633 15.85 -23.74 -16.13
N GLY A 634 16.06 -24.31 -14.92
CA GLY A 634 17.31 -24.95 -14.53
C GLY A 634 18.40 -24.01 -14.01
N SER A 635 18.15 -22.71 -13.91
CA SER A 635 19.11 -21.72 -13.42
C SER A 635 18.45 -20.67 -12.52
N ASN A 636 19.26 -20.02 -11.67
CA ASN A 636 18.87 -18.83 -10.94
C ASN A 636 19.21 -17.59 -11.75
N PHE A 637 18.41 -16.54 -11.61
CA PHE A 637 18.69 -15.24 -12.19
C PHE A 637 18.22 -14.10 -11.26
N THR A 638 18.76 -12.92 -11.46
CA THR A 638 18.40 -11.73 -10.70
C THR A 638 17.94 -10.64 -11.64
N LEU A 639 16.75 -10.07 -11.36
CA LEU A 639 16.26 -8.86 -12.01
C LEU A 639 16.71 -7.65 -11.19
N LEU A 640 17.27 -6.66 -11.88
CA LEU A 640 17.81 -5.44 -11.29
C LEU A 640 17.22 -4.22 -11.99
N TRP A 641 16.81 -3.21 -11.23
CA TRP A 641 16.33 -1.92 -11.77
C TRP A 641 16.56 -0.80 -10.76
N THR A 642 16.42 0.45 -11.21
CA THR A 642 16.44 1.61 -10.32
C THR A 642 15.03 2.21 -10.17
N SER A 643 14.77 2.84 -9.04
CA SER A 643 13.54 3.61 -8.81
C SER A 643 13.51 4.92 -9.63
N SER A 644 14.68 5.45 -9.99
CA SER A 644 14.88 6.63 -10.85
C SER A 644 16.33 6.74 -11.27
N GLY A 645 16.57 7.32 -12.46
CA GLY A 645 17.91 7.49 -12.99
C GLY A 645 18.64 6.18 -13.26
N SER A 646 19.94 6.13 -13.00
CA SER A 646 20.74 4.92 -13.18
C SER A 646 21.79 4.76 -12.08
N ALA A 647 22.26 3.52 -11.87
CA ALA A 647 23.26 3.19 -10.87
C ALA A 647 24.24 2.13 -11.41
N LYS A 648 25.49 2.19 -10.98
CA LYS A 648 26.46 1.12 -11.22
C LYS A 648 26.29 0.06 -10.14
N VAL A 649 26.04 -1.19 -10.54
CA VAL A 649 25.72 -2.30 -9.63
C VAL A 649 26.74 -3.42 -9.79
N SER A 650 27.25 -3.94 -8.68
CA SER A 650 28.11 -5.12 -8.68
C SER A 650 27.33 -6.36 -9.11
N THR A 651 27.93 -7.15 -9.99
CA THR A 651 27.40 -8.43 -10.46
C THR A 651 28.12 -9.64 -9.87
N THR A 652 29.03 -9.41 -8.93
CA THR A 652 29.78 -10.48 -8.28
C THR A 652 28.82 -11.50 -7.61
N GLY A 653 28.90 -12.76 -8.03
CA GLY A 653 28.04 -13.84 -7.53
C GLY A 653 26.62 -13.87 -8.08
N LEU A 654 26.26 -12.98 -9.02
CA LEU A 654 24.94 -12.97 -9.65
C LEU A 654 24.90 -13.72 -10.97
N GLY A 655 25.96 -13.64 -11.78
CA GLY A 655 26.02 -14.27 -13.09
C GLY A 655 27.10 -13.66 -13.98
N THR A 656 27.19 -14.17 -15.20
CA THR A 656 28.18 -13.77 -16.20
C THR A 656 27.58 -13.10 -17.44
N GLN A 657 26.25 -13.03 -17.51
CA GLN A 657 25.51 -12.47 -18.62
C GLN A 657 24.45 -11.48 -18.14
N VAL A 658 24.28 -10.39 -18.86
CA VAL A 658 23.18 -9.43 -18.67
C VAL A 658 22.29 -9.41 -19.91
N CYS A 659 20.96 -9.49 -19.70
CA CYS A 659 19.95 -9.38 -20.74
C CYS A 659 19.06 -8.16 -20.50
N THR A 660 18.75 -7.44 -21.59
CA THR A 660 17.83 -6.29 -21.60
C THR A 660 16.39 -6.73 -21.89
N LEU A 661 15.45 -5.80 -21.80
CA LEU A 661 14.03 -6.02 -22.14
C LEU A 661 13.78 -6.23 -23.65
N HIS A 662 14.75 -5.96 -24.52
CA HIS A 662 14.73 -6.38 -25.93
C HIS A 662 15.21 -7.84 -26.13
N ASN A 663 15.36 -8.60 -25.04
CA ASN A 663 15.89 -9.96 -25.05
C ASN A 663 17.30 -10.07 -25.64
N ALA A 664 18.05 -8.99 -25.66
CA ALA A 664 19.45 -8.94 -26.07
C ALA A 664 20.35 -9.24 -24.87
N CYS A 665 21.12 -10.32 -24.96
CA CYS A 665 22.00 -10.77 -23.89
C CYS A 665 23.45 -10.59 -24.28
N THR A 666 24.27 -10.05 -23.36
CA THR A 666 25.71 -9.84 -23.56
C THR A 666 26.48 -10.35 -22.35
N PRO A 667 27.70 -10.87 -22.54
CA PRO A 667 28.62 -11.18 -21.46
C PRO A 667 28.92 -9.93 -20.61
N ILE A 668 29.01 -10.11 -19.29
CA ILE A 668 29.42 -9.04 -18.40
C ILE A 668 30.93 -8.89 -18.44
N SER A 669 31.40 -7.72 -18.86
CA SER A 669 32.82 -7.36 -18.79
C SER A 669 33.13 -6.69 -17.45
N GLY A 670 33.97 -7.32 -16.62
CA GLY A 670 34.29 -6.86 -15.26
C GLY A 670 33.25 -7.31 -14.23
N ASN A 671 33.20 -6.62 -13.09
CA ASN A 671 32.38 -7.02 -11.92
C ASN A 671 31.16 -6.14 -11.68
N SER A 672 30.76 -5.33 -12.67
CA SER A 672 29.63 -4.40 -12.50
C SER A 672 28.97 -4.05 -13.83
N ILE A 673 27.68 -3.69 -13.76
CA ILE A 673 26.89 -3.20 -14.89
C ILE A 673 26.22 -1.88 -14.54
N GLN A 674 25.82 -1.12 -15.56
CA GLN A 674 24.94 0.03 -15.40
C GLN A 674 23.49 -0.47 -15.43
N VAL A 675 22.72 -0.09 -14.42
CA VAL A 675 21.29 -0.44 -14.27
C VAL A 675 20.47 0.84 -14.32
N GLY A 676 19.41 0.85 -15.09
CA GLY A 676 18.45 1.95 -15.22
C GLY A 676 17.08 1.62 -14.69
N VAL A 677 16.08 2.42 -15.07
CA VAL A 677 14.67 2.20 -14.69
C VAL A 677 14.04 1.00 -15.39
N ALA A 678 14.55 0.64 -16.58
CA ALA A 678 14.20 -0.59 -17.27
C ALA A 678 14.94 -1.76 -16.63
N PRO A 679 14.23 -2.78 -16.10
CA PRO A 679 14.85 -3.95 -15.49
C PRO A 679 15.77 -4.69 -16.44
N VAL A 680 16.90 -5.18 -15.90
CA VAL A 680 17.79 -6.09 -16.59
C VAL A 680 17.85 -7.43 -15.85
N ARG A 681 18.07 -8.52 -16.57
CA ARG A 681 18.26 -9.86 -16.02
C ARG A 681 19.75 -10.20 -16.01
N VAL A 682 20.24 -10.60 -14.84
CA VAL A 682 21.61 -11.14 -14.67
C VAL A 682 21.51 -12.63 -14.35
N SER A 683 22.24 -13.47 -15.11
CA SER A 683 22.23 -14.93 -14.98
C SER A 683 23.59 -15.57 -15.29
#